data_9135a235f53fccdb53880c83f0f01ba3
#
_entry.id   9135a235f53fccdb53880c83f0f01ba3
#
_cell.length_a   1.000
_cell.length_b   1.000
_cell.length_c   1.000
_cell.angle_alpha   90.00
_cell.angle_beta   90.00
_cell.angle_gamma   90.00
#
_symmetry.space_group_name_H-M   'P 1'
#
loop_
_entity.id
_entity.type
_entity.pdbx_description
1 polymer ?
#
loop_
_entity_poly.entity_id
_entity_poly.type
_entity_poly.pdbx_seq_one_letter_code
_entity_poly.pdbx_strand_id
1 'polypeptide(L)'
;MNRLFIVTILCLCTTVLSAQNILRGKIIDKETKLPISGAYVSIKNIKQKTVSDKTGNYQIDIPSNGIYIVEVSFVGYTRVRQVVVSEGNTTKDFFLETSTNALNEVVVRGSSQKAEINHIRQSPMAVTVVDGSKLRGRSSGIEEILTRTSGIKVRKTGGLGSASRISVHGLEGKRVAVYINGFPLNSPDGSFDINDIPIDVIKYIEVYKGIVPAEYGGDGLGGAINIVTREDECDLVGFTQELASFGTFKTLASAQKLFAKSRILFNIAFFRNKSKNNYMMSWPVFETNLPASEYRKVRRNNDYYDAEFYHVGIGFRKQYFDKLDLECAFYRNKKGIQSLNFDSRYAYTKSLNIMPTLNMEKKNFIFKDLELKNTLVVPIIRSNMTDTATTRTQWNGTVTPANGETEDNLFNESHDRQFELRNKFNLKYTLGRHTFNLNDQFVFSDYRPKDDRMNEYLGFDPSSFPSKMTSNNIGLSYLFASSNNRFQNSLTISIYYLKSKIYRTSDALSKDKTESVFAPQQTNVNKTYYGFSEGLSYELWKGVRGKISFSHNVRIPDTGELFGNGMSIKPSVNLQPEVGDNLNIGVIMDKRNLLGLTRVQWETNFYYMYMKNMIRLFPADIRSIYINLGKTSTLGFDTDLKVDITPNVYAYFNLTLQDIRDRQKWLNDEKGSDNPTYDKHVPNIPSFYYNYGMEYHVEGLLGKKELSRVYVDVSHVGEFDWGWQMSTLPDQRKKWIIPSNDVFTIGLQQSFWHNNVSLSFEVENIFDKENYMEFKMPLQGRTFKAKLRFNLFRDKVSGGAMSM
;
A
#
# COMPACT_ATOMS: atom_id res chain seq x y z
N MET A 1 57.02 44.70 -53.46
CA MET A 1 56.21 44.34 -52.19
C MET A 1 55.25 43.14 -52.34
N ASN A 2 54.99 42.59 -53.51
CA ASN A 2 54.00 41.52 -53.71
C ASN A 2 54.52 40.09 -53.66
N ARG A 3 55.81 39.85 -53.52
CA ARG A 3 56.38 38.48 -53.46
C ARG A 3 56.68 38.01 -52.03
N LEU A 4 56.79 38.95 -51.09
CA LEU A 4 56.99 38.60 -49.66
C LEU A 4 55.68 38.23 -48.95
N PHE A 5 54.54 38.72 -49.39
CA PHE A 5 53.24 38.51 -48.80
C PHE A 5 52.68 37.09 -49.15
N ILE A 6 53.07 36.52 -50.30
CA ILE A 6 52.65 35.19 -50.73
C ILE A 6 53.44 34.09 -50.00
N VAL A 7 54.72 34.32 -49.64
CA VAL A 7 55.52 33.37 -48.86
C VAL A 7 55.08 33.34 -47.38
N THR A 8 54.56 34.45 -46.84
CA THR A 8 54.09 34.51 -45.45
C THR A 8 52.70 33.81 -45.32
N ILE A 9 51.83 33.87 -46.32
CA ILE A 9 50.59 33.14 -46.36
C ILE A 9 50.80 31.65 -46.60
N LEU A 10 51.79 31.23 -47.35
CA LEU A 10 52.11 29.79 -47.53
C LEU A 10 52.73 29.13 -46.29
N CYS A 11 53.41 29.88 -45.42
CA CYS A 11 53.95 29.39 -44.16
C CYS A 11 52.95 29.38 -43.00
N LEU A 12 51.78 30.04 -43.11
CA LEU A 12 50.71 30.01 -42.12
C LEU A 12 49.67 28.90 -42.37
N CYS A 13 49.81 28.16 -43.49
CA CYS A 13 48.92 27.03 -43.80
C CYS A 13 49.49 25.62 -43.48
N THR A 14 50.58 25.54 -42.70
CA THR A 14 50.94 24.28 -42.06
C THR A 14 50.01 24.08 -40.85
N THR A 15 48.75 23.76 -41.14
CA THR A 15 47.87 23.10 -40.17
C THR A 15 48.57 21.84 -39.71
N VAL A 16 48.89 21.76 -38.44
CA VAL A 16 49.33 20.54 -37.76
C VAL A 16 48.23 19.51 -37.99
N LEU A 17 48.40 18.62 -38.95
CA LEU A 17 47.69 17.37 -39.09
C LEU A 17 48.08 16.52 -37.87
N SER A 18 47.40 16.73 -36.77
CA SER A 18 47.46 15.82 -35.61
C SER A 18 46.84 14.50 -36.10
N ALA A 19 47.67 13.52 -36.40
CA ALA A 19 47.23 12.18 -36.70
C ALA A 19 46.50 11.67 -35.46
N GLN A 20 45.16 11.74 -35.46
CA GLN A 20 44.37 11.12 -34.45
C GLN A 20 44.48 9.60 -34.60
N ASN A 21 44.95 8.94 -33.54
CA ASN A 21 45.03 7.48 -33.51
C ASN A 21 43.65 6.95 -33.21
N ILE A 22 43.29 5.82 -33.83
CA ILE A 22 41.98 5.21 -33.71
C ILE A 22 42.13 3.81 -33.09
N LEU A 23 41.42 3.60 -32.01
CA LEU A 23 41.19 2.26 -31.44
C LEU A 23 39.84 1.73 -31.94
N ARG A 24 39.86 0.63 -32.66
CA ARG A 24 38.67 -0.02 -33.23
C ARG A 24 38.70 -1.53 -32.99
N GLY A 25 37.54 -2.19 -33.18
CA GLY A 25 37.43 -3.65 -33.04
C GLY A 25 35.95 -4.06 -32.90
N LYS A 26 35.73 -5.29 -32.49
CA LYS A 26 34.40 -5.89 -32.31
C LYS A 26 34.17 -6.24 -30.84
N ILE A 27 32.93 -6.12 -30.43
CA ILE A 27 32.44 -6.61 -29.14
C ILE A 27 31.55 -7.81 -29.38
N ILE A 28 31.95 -8.95 -28.84
CA ILE A 28 31.43 -10.27 -29.16
C ILE A 28 31.04 -10.99 -27.87
N ASP A 29 29.92 -11.69 -27.87
CA ASP A 29 29.55 -12.62 -26.80
C ASP A 29 30.52 -13.81 -26.79
N LYS A 30 31.10 -14.11 -25.65
CA LYS A 30 32.14 -15.16 -25.52
C LYS A 30 31.58 -16.57 -25.77
N GLU A 31 30.32 -16.83 -25.41
CA GLU A 31 29.67 -18.14 -25.54
C GLU A 31 29.04 -18.33 -26.93
N THR A 32 28.19 -17.38 -27.33
CA THR A 32 27.42 -17.49 -28.59
C THR A 32 28.18 -17.06 -29.82
N LYS A 33 29.33 -16.38 -29.69
CA LYS A 33 30.13 -15.76 -30.75
C LYS A 33 29.37 -14.72 -31.59
N LEU A 34 28.19 -14.28 -31.12
CA LEU A 34 27.40 -13.27 -31.80
C LEU A 34 27.89 -11.85 -31.45
N PRO A 35 27.80 -10.88 -32.37
CA PRO A 35 28.16 -9.49 -32.09
C PRO A 35 27.19 -8.85 -31.13
N ILE A 36 27.70 -8.03 -30.18
CA ILE A 36 26.91 -7.29 -29.20
C ILE A 36 26.76 -5.84 -29.67
N SER A 37 25.55 -5.47 -30.03
CA SER A 37 25.17 -4.10 -30.41
C SER A 37 24.80 -3.26 -29.18
N GLY A 38 25.24 -2.00 -29.13
CA GLY A 38 24.93 -1.06 -28.04
C GLY A 38 25.82 -1.23 -26.82
N ALA A 39 26.90 -1.99 -26.86
CA ALA A 39 27.86 -2.08 -25.78
C ALA A 39 28.65 -0.78 -25.64
N TYR A 40 28.80 -0.31 -24.41
CA TYR A 40 29.47 0.93 -24.07
C TYR A 40 30.98 0.71 -23.91
N VAL A 41 31.77 1.48 -24.62
CA VAL A 41 33.25 1.47 -24.55
C VAL A 41 33.74 2.80 -24.04
N SER A 42 34.55 2.81 -23.00
CA SER A 42 35.11 4.01 -22.42
C SER A 42 36.59 3.83 -22.06
N ILE A 43 37.38 4.89 -22.21
CA ILE A 43 38.78 4.94 -21.81
C ILE A 43 38.90 5.74 -20.51
N LYS A 44 39.38 5.09 -19.45
CA LYS A 44 39.30 5.61 -18.08
C LYS A 44 40.11 6.88 -17.84
N ASN A 45 41.25 7.03 -18.52
CA ASN A 45 42.18 8.16 -18.29
C ASN A 45 41.91 9.37 -19.21
N ILE A 46 41.01 9.22 -20.17
CA ILE A 46 40.58 10.29 -21.08
C ILE A 46 39.06 10.26 -21.17
N LYS A 47 38.42 11.44 -21.38
CA LYS A 47 36.95 11.54 -21.43
C LYS A 47 36.31 10.99 -22.73
N GLN A 48 37.01 10.08 -23.44
CA GLN A 48 36.53 9.49 -24.70
C GLN A 48 35.66 8.27 -24.43
N LYS A 49 34.56 8.17 -25.18
CA LYS A 49 33.58 7.10 -25.10
C LYS A 49 32.82 6.88 -26.40
N THR A 50 32.45 5.64 -26.68
CA THR A 50 31.67 5.24 -27.86
C THR A 50 30.75 4.08 -27.55
N VAL A 51 29.92 3.69 -28.53
CA VAL A 51 28.97 2.56 -28.40
C VAL A 51 29.12 1.68 -29.64
N SER A 52 29.07 0.36 -29.48
CA SER A 52 29.12 -0.56 -30.61
C SER A 52 27.89 -0.48 -31.52
N ASP A 53 28.10 -0.58 -32.81
CA ASP A 53 27.05 -0.57 -33.84
C ASP A 53 26.23 -1.88 -33.89
N LYS A 54 25.31 -2.00 -34.87
CA LYS A 54 24.44 -3.18 -35.04
C LYS A 54 25.22 -4.48 -35.36
N THR A 55 26.46 -4.37 -35.85
CA THR A 55 27.35 -5.48 -36.19
C THR A 55 28.43 -5.70 -35.11
N GLY A 56 28.29 -5.02 -33.94
CA GLY A 56 29.19 -5.11 -32.79
C GLY A 56 30.51 -4.33 -32.95
N ASN A 57 30.72 -3.59 -34.05
CA ASN A 57 31.95 -2.81 -34.25
C ASN A 57 31.91 -1.54 -33.38
N TYR A 58 33.06 -1.18 -32.86
CA TYR A 58 33.28 0.08 -32.18
C TYR A 58 34.48 0.81 -32.72
N GLN A 59 34.48 2.13 -32.60
CA GLN A 59 35.59 3.00 -32.93
C GLN A 59 35.65 4.14 -31.91
N ILE A 60 36.85 4.42 -31.42
CA ILE A 60 37.11 5.48 -30.46
C ILE A 60 38.42 6.18 -30.74
N ASP A 61 38.41 7.50 -30.78
CA ASP A 61 39.60 8.29 -31.05
C ASP A 61 40.47 8.41 -29.78
N ILE A 62 41.78 8.26 -29.96
CA ILE A 62 42.76 8.39 -28.87
C ILE A 62 43.77 9.49 -29.23
N PRO A 63 44.19 10.32 -28.24
CA PRO A 63 44.94 11.54 -28.49
C PRO A 63 46.41 11.27 -28.90
N SER A 64 47.03 10.14 -28.53
CA SER A 64 48.44 9.84 -28.77
C SER A 64 48.74 8.34 -28.59
N ASN A 65 49.90 7.92 -28.97
CA ASN A 65 50.42 6.59 -28.59
C ASN A 65 50.59 6.52 -27.07
N GLY A 66 50.24 5.36 -26.50
CA GLY A 66 50.31 5.17 -25.06
C GLY A 66 49.57 3.95 -24.53
N ILE A 67 49.53 3.84 -23.21
CA ILE A 67 48.86 2.77 -22.51
C ILE A 67 47.50 3.27 -22.04
N TYR A 68 46.42 2.59 -22.47
CA TYR A 68 45.05 2.95 -22.18
C TYR A 68 44.35 1.85 -21.42
N ILE A 69 43.56 2.21 -20.41
CA ILE A 69 42.65 1.27 -19.73
C ILE A 69 41.28 1.38 -20.38
N VAL A 70 40.96 0.41 -21.26
CA VAL A 70 39.68 0.35 -21.94
C VAL A 70 38.72 -0.46 -21.10
N GLU A 71 37.56 0.10 -20.85
CA GLU A 71 36.44 -0.54 -20.13
C GLU A 71 35.25 -0.72 -21.06
N VAL A 72 34.78 -1.97 -21.18
CA VAL A 72 33.65 -2.35 -22.01
C VAL A 72 32.54 -2.91 -21.11
N SER A 73 31.31 -2.42 -21.26
CA SER A 73 30.15 -2.85 -20.49
C SER A 73 28.90 -2.94 -21.37
N PHE A 74 28.08 -3.95 -21.08
CA PHE A 74 26.76 -4.11 -21.67
C PHE A 74 25.79 -4.74 -20.65
N VAL A 75 24.51 -4.44 -20.75
CA VAL A 75 23.50 -4.95 -19.83
C VAL A 75 23.39 -6.47 -19.97
N GLY A 76 23.53 -7.20 -18.85
CA GLY A 76 23.52 -8.65 -18.83
C GLY A 76 24.88 -9.32 -19.03
N TYR A 77 25.96 -8.54 -19.10
CA TYR A 77 27.33 -9.05 -19.27
C TYR A 77 28.27 -8.56 -18.16
N THR A 78 29.26 -9.39 -17.86
CA THR A 78 30.35 -9.01 -16.95
C THR A 78 31.20 -7.93 -17.59
N ARG A 79 31.44 -6.85 -16.85
CA ARG A 79 32.26 -5.73 -17.30
C ARG A 79 33.70 -6.19 -17.54
N VAL A 80 34.22 -5.92 -18.71
CA VAL A 80 35.61 -6.21 -19.09
C VAL A 80 36.44 -4.94 -18.98
N ARG A 81 37.60 -5.05 -18.31
CA ARG A 81 38.60 -3.98 -18.23
C ARG A 81 39.94 -4.55 -18.68
N GLN A 82 40.51 -3.98 -19.72
CA GLN A 82 41.79 -4.40 -20.28
C GLN A 82 42.72 -3.21 -20.52
N VAL A 83 43.99 -3.48 -20.33
CA VAL A 83 45.05 -2.54 -20.74
C VAL A 83 45.34 -2.76 -22.23
N VAL A 84 45.27 -1.68 -23.00
CA VAL A 84 45.55 -1.68 -24.46
C VAL A 84 46.71 -0.71 -24.69
N VAL A 85 47.81 -1.24 -25.31
CA VAL A 85 48.92 -0.43 -25.77
C VAL A 85 48.57 0.00 -27.19
N SER A 86 48.56 1.29 -27.45
CA SER A 86 48.29 1.84 -28.77
C SER A 86 49.56 2.47 -29.37
N GLU A 87 49.95 1.97 -30.52
CA GLU A 87 51.05 2.49 -31.38
C GLU A 87 50.45 2.81 -32.76
N GLY A 88 49.75 3.94 -32.84
CA GLY A 88 48.96 4.34 -34.02
C GLY A 88 47.54 3.74 -34.03
N ASN A 89 47.02 3.44 -35.24
CA ASN A 89 45.71 2.80 -35.37
C ASN A 89 45.76 1.35 -34.89
N THR A 90 45.04 1.11 -33.81
CA THR A 90 45.06 -0.18 -33.10
C THR A 90 43.69 -0.88 -33.21
N THR A 91 43.73 -2.20 -33.52
CA THR A 91 42.53 -3.04 -33.54
C THR A 91 42.51 -3.97 -32.33
N LYS A 92 41.41 -3.97 -31.55
CA LYS A 92 41.25 -4.82 -30.37
C LYS A 92 39.78 -5.29 -30.21
N ASP A 93 39.59 -6.60 -30.22
CA ASP A 93 38.30 -7.20 -29.98
C ASP A 93 38.13 -7.47 -28.48
N PHE A 94 36.85 -7.32 -27.98
CA PHE A 94 36.48 -7.62 -26.61
C PHE A 94 35.44 -8.72 -26.57
N PHE A 95 35.67 -9.72 -25.74
CA PHE A 95 34.75 -10.83 -25.49
C PHE A 95 34.08 -10.65 -24.15
N LEU A 96 32.77 -10.47 -24.17
CA LEU A 96 31.96 -10.30 -22.95
C LEU A 96 31.37 -11.65 -22.56
N GLU A 97 31.46 -12.00 -21.31
CA GLU A 97 30.79 -13.16 -20.70
C GLU A 97 29.43 -12.73 -20.15
N THR A 98 28.39 -13.54 -20.39
CA THR A 98 27.08 -13.33 -19.77
C THR A 98 27.24 -13.37 -18.27
N SER A 99 26.77 -12.35 -17.58
CA SER A 99 26.80 -12.28 -16.12
C SER A 99 25.76 -13.24 -15.57
N THR A 100 26.19 -14.38 -15.01
CA THR A 100 25.32 -15.26 -14.20
C THR A 100 24.98 -14.64 -12.84
N ASN A 101 25.68 -13.58 -12.46
CA ASN A 101 25.33 -12.74 -11.29
C ASN A 101 24.40 -11.62 -11.78
N ALA A 102 23.09 -11.92 -11.81
CA ALA A 102 22.09 -10.89 -11.87
C ALA A 102 22.34 -9.89 -10.73
N LEU A 103 22.61 -8.64 -11.13
CA LEU A 103 22.46 -7.47 -10.27
C LEU A 103 23.39 -7.36 -9.05
N ASN A 104 24.70 -7.21 -9.28
CA ASN A 104 25.53 -6.52 -8.30
C ASN A 104 26.08 -5.21 -8.88
N GLU A 105 25.39 -4.14 -8.50
CA GLU A 105 25.86 -2.78 -8.28
C GLU A 105 26.62 -2.03 -9.39
N VAL A 106 25.87 -1.36 -10.28
CA VAL A 106 26.11 0.09 -10.49
C VAL A 106 24.76 0.80 -10.42
N VAL A 107 24.51 1.42 -9.32
CA VAL A 107 23.26 2.10 -8.98
C VAL A 107 23.23 3.46 -9.66
N VAL A 108 22.51 3.57 -10.75
CA VAL A 108 21.74 4.79 -11.02
C VAL A 108 20.38 4.57 -10.30
N ARG A 109 20.21 5.14 -9.13
CA ARG A 109 19.07 4.87 -8.21
C ARG A 109 17.69 4.93 -8.89
N GLY A 110 17.50 5.74 -9.92
CA GLY A 110 16.23 5.79 -10.68
C GLY A 110 15.98 4.62 -11.64
N SER A 111 17.02 3.92 -12.12
CA SER A 111 16.87 2.74 -12.99
C SER A 111 16.58 1.46 -12.22
N SER A 112 17.06 1.34 -10.97
CA SER A 112 16.83 0.20 -10.09
C SER A 112 15.37 0.09 -9.65
N GLN A 113 14.73 1.17 -9.19
CA GLN A 113 13.32 1.16 -8.78
C GLN A 113 12.38 0.82 -9.94
N LYS A 114 12.63 1.37 -11.14
CA LYS A 114 11.83 1.04 -12.33
C LYS A 114 11.97 -0.42 -12.74
N ALA A 115 13.18 -0.99 -12.64
CA ALA A 115 13.43 -2.41 -12.94
C ALA A 115 12.71 -3.31 -11.91
N GLU A 116 12.76 -2.97 -10.64
CA GLU A 116 12.05 -3.67 -9.56
C GLU A 116 10.53 -3.64 -9.77
N ILE A 117 9.95 -2.46 -10.02
CA ILE A 117 8.52 -2.32 -10.34
C ILE A 117 8.13 -3.17 -11.56
N ASN A 118 8.94 -3.16 -12.63
CA ASN A 118 8.66 -3.97 -13.82
C ASN A 118 8.74 -5.47 -13.53
N HIS A 119 9.68 -5.90 -12.69
CA HIS A 119 9.78 -7.31 -12.28
C HIS A 119 8.53 -7.75 -11.51
N ILE A 120 8.05 -6.94 -10.55
CA ILE A 120 6.83 -7.21 -9.79
C ILE A 120 5.61 -7.30 -10.73
N ARG A 121 5.47 -6.34 -11.67
CA ARG A 121 4.37 -6.34 -12.64
C ARG A 121 4.38 -7.55 -13.58
N GLN A 122 5.55 -8.14 -13.86
CA GLN A 122 5.67 -9.33 -14.71
C GLN A 122 5.38 -10.64 -13.97
N SER A 123 5.27 -10.62 -12.63
CA SER A 123 4.96 -11.81 -11.84
C SER A 123 3.66 -12.48 -12.31
N PRO A 124 3.47 -13.79 -12.06
CA PRO A 124 2.27 -14.51 -12.47
C PRO A 124 0.97 -13.98 -11.84
N MET A 125 1.07 -13.27 -10.73
CA MET A 125 -0.09 -12.75 -9.99
C MET A 125 -0.65 -11.48 -10.65
N ALA A 126 -1.96 -11.24 -10.47
CA ALA A 126 -2.58 -9.97 -10.83
C ALA A 126 -2.12 -8.88 -9.83
N VAL A 127 -1.13 -8.08 -10.22
CA VAL A 127 -0.56 -7.03 -9.37
C VAL A 127 -0.44 -5.72 -10.12
N THR A 128 -0.94 -4.64 -9.51
CA THR A 128 -0.72 -3.27 -9.97
C THR A 128 0.27 -2.59 -9.04
N VAL A 129 1.25 -1.88 -9.58
CA VAL A 129 2.26 -1.16 -8.79
C VAL A 129 2.13 0.34 -9.01
N VAL A 130 1.98 1.07 -7.91
CA VAL A 130 1.95 2.53 -7.89
C VAL A 130 3.33 3.05 -7.51
N ASP A 131 3.99 3.76 -8.44
CA ASP A 131 5.33 4.32 -8.24
C ASP A 131 5.29 5.53 -7.30
N GLY A 132 5.88 5.42 -6.11
CA GLY A 132 5.95 6.49 -5.12
C GLY A 132 6.72 7.74 -5.60
N SER A 133 7.62 7.59 -6.58
CA SER A 133 8.34 8.74 -7.14
C SER A 133 7.40 9.74 -7.84
N LYS A 134 6.31 9.25 -8.43
CA LYS A 134 5.27 10.07 -9.08
C LYS A 134 4.35 10.77 -8.08
N LEU A 135 4.31 10.30 -6.84
CA LEU A 135 3.44 10.81 -5.78
C LEU A 135 4.08 11.94 -4.95
N ARG A 136 5.40 12.02 -4.97
CA ARG A 136 6.15 12.98 -4.14
C ARG A 136 5.72 14.42 -4.41
N GLY A 137 5.47 15.13 -3.33
CA GLY A 137 5.04 16.51 -3.37
C GLY A 137 3.56 16.73 -3.68
N ARG A 138 2.76 15.70 -4.03
CA ARG A 138 1.31 15.82 -4.06
C ARG A 138 0.75 15.91 -2.62
N SER A 139 -0.40 16.56 -2.47
CA SER A 139 -1.12 16.62 -1.18
C SER A 139 -2.13 15.47 -1.01
N SER A 140 -2.25 14.59 -2.00
CA SER A 140 -3.15 13.42 -1.94
C SER A 140 -2.74 12.44 -0.84
N GLY A 141 -3.71 11.89 -0.10
CA GLY A 141 -3.48 10.80 0.85
C GLY A 141 -3.33 9.43 0.17
N ILE A 142 -2.92 8.41 0.94
CA ILE A 142 -2.80 7.03 0.42
C ILE A 142 -4.15 6.51 -0.08
N GLU A 143 -5.24 6.77 0.64
CA GLU A 143 -6.59 6.36 0.21
C GLU A 143 -7.00 6.95 -1.13
N GLU A 144 -6.70 8.23 -1.38
CA GLU A 144 -6.98 8.89 -2.65
C GLU A 144 -6.18 8.23 -3.78
N ILE A 145 -4.90 7.88 -3.52
CA ILE A 145 -4.04 7.18 -4.46
C ILE A 145 -4.57 5.78 -4.76
N LEU A 146 -4.99 5.04 -3.74
CA LEU A 146 -5.57 3.71 -3.90
C LEU A 146 -6.90 3.76 -4.67
N THR A 147 -7.75 4.74 -4.39
CA THR A 147 -9.01 4.94 -5.12
C THR A 147 -8.78 5.15 -6.63
N ARG A 148 -7.63 5.73 -7.03
CA ARG A 148 -7.23 5.91 -8.43
C ARG A 148 -6.56 4.68 -9.05
N THR A 149 -6.68 3.51 -8.41
CA THR A 149 -6.15 2.22 -8.90
C THR A 149 -7.31 1.31 -9.24
N SER A 150 -7.30 0.67 -10.42
CA SER A 150 -8.37 -0.22 -10.86
C SER A 150 -8.56 -1.40 -9.90
N GLY A 151 -9.79 -1.86 -9.75
CA GLY A 151 -10.15 -2.96 -8.84
C GLY A 151 -10.15 -2.57 -7.36
N ILE A 152 -9.82 -1.32 -7.01
CA ILE A 152 -9.82 -0.84 -5.63
C ILE A 152 -10.88 0.24 -5.42
N LYS A 153 -11.57 0.15 -4.30
CA LYS A 153 -12.42 1.21 -3.78
C LYS A 153 -12.14 1.44 -2.30
N VAL A 154 -11.99 2.70 -1.91
CA VAL A 154 -11.91 3.10 -0.49
C VAL A 154 -13.19 3.83 -0.14
N ARG A 155 -13.92 3.31 0.84
CA ARG A 155 -15.10 3.96 1.42
C ARG A 155 -14.74 4.63 2.72
N LYS A 156 -15.09 5.90 2.85
CA LYS A 156 -14.85 6.73 4.04
C LYS A 156 -16.16 7.03 4.75
N THR A 157 -16.12 7.10 6.08
CA THR A 157 -17.27 7.49 6.91
C THR A 157 -17.22 8.95 7.36
N GLY A 158 -16.16 9.68 7.02
CA GLY A 158 -15.98 11.07 7.47
C GLY A 158 -14.64 11.66 7.08
N GLY A 159 -14.14 12.57 7.91
CA GLY A 159 -12.85 13.25 7.75
C GLY A 159 -11.64 12.42 8.15
N LEU A 160 -10.51 13.07 8.37
CA LEU A 160 -9.25 12.43 8.75
C LEU A 160 -9.42 11.58 10.03
N GLY A 161 -8.90 10.36 10.05
CA GLY A 161 -9.02 9.40 11.14
C GLY A 161 -10.42 8.78 11.30
N SER A 162 -11.36 9.06 10.40
CA SER A 162 -12.62 8.31 10.35
C SER A 162 -12.39 6.94 9.72
N ALA A 163 -13.23 5.96 10.12
CA ALA A 163 -13.09 4.61 9.62
C ALA A 163 -13.11 4.58 8.09
N SER A 164 -12.12 3.92 7.51
CA SER A 164 -12.05 3.66 6.08
C SER A 164 -12.09 2.17 5.81
N ARG A 165 -12.79 1.78 4.74
CA ARG A 165 -12.90 0.39 4.31
C ARG A 165 -12.35 0.29 2.90
N ILE A 166 -11.21 -0.39 2.79
CA ILE A 166 -10.60 -0.68 1.51
C ILE A 166 -11.22 -1.95 0.96
N SER A 167 -11.69 -1.91 -0.28
CA SER A 167 -12.13 -3.10 -1.02
C SER A 167 -11.23 -3.35 -2.21
N VAL A 168 -10.95 -4.63 -2.46
CA VAL A 168 -10.31 -5.13 -3.67
C VAL A 168 -11.25 -6.16 -4.28
N HIS A 169 -11.60 -5.99 -5.56
CA HIS A 169 -12.56 -6.85 -6.27
C HIS A 169 -13.89 -7.05 -5.51
N GLY A 170 -14.34 -5.97 -4.83
CA GLY A 170 -15.60 -5.98 -4.05
C GLY A 170 -15.53 -6.64 -2.68
N LEU A 171 -14.44 -7.29 -2.32
CA LEU A 171 -14.20 -7.77 -0.97
C LEU A 171 -13.55 -6.69 -0.13
N GLU A 172 -14.16 -6.33 1.00
CA GLU A 172 -13.75 -5.21 1.82
C GLU A 172 -13.30 -5.58 3.23
N GLY A 173 -12.68 -4.60 3.89
CA GLY A 173 -12.27 -4.68 5.29
C GLY A 173 -11.13 -5.68 5.48
N LYS A 174 -11.27 -6.58 6.44
CA LYS A 174 -10.22 -7.55 6.84
C LYS A 174 -9.91 -8.62 5.78
N ARG A 175 -10.69 -8.71 4.69
CA ARG A 175 -10.40 -9.56 3.53
C ARG A 175 -9.35 -8.98 2.61
N VAL A 176 -9.02 -7.71 2.78
CA VAL A 176 -7.90 -7.03 2.13
C VAL A 176 -6.80 -6.84 3.16
N ALA A 177 -5.72 -7.60 3.02
CA ALA A 177 -4.58 -7.49 3.91
C ALA A 177 -3.75 -6.25 3.58
N VAL A 178 -3.37 -5.45 4.58
CA VAL A 178 -2.54 -4.26 4.40
C VAL A 178 -1.20 -4.48 5.10
N TYR A 179 -0.11 -4.22 4.39
CA TYR A 179 1.25 -4.41 4.87
C TYR A 179 2.09 -3.14 4.72
N ILE A 180 3.07 -2.99 5.61
CA ILE A 180 4.20 -2.07 5.46
C ILE A 180 5.47 -2.91 5.39
N ASN A 181 6.24 -2.79 4.30
CA ASN A 181 7.44 -3.58 4.06
C ASN A 181 7.21 -5.09 4.24
N GLY A 182 6.01 -5.56 3.84
CA GLY A 182 5.59 -6.94 3.98
C GLY A 182 5.18 -7.37 5.38
N PHE A 183 5.14 -6.47 6.37
CA PHE A 183 4.65 -6.76 7.72
C PHE A 183 3.19 -6.28 7.89
N PRO A 184 2.26 -7.09 8.45
CA PRO A 184 0.86 -6.71 8.58
C PRO A 184 0.66 -5.43 9.41
N LEU A 185 -0.06 -4.47 8.81
CA LEU A 185 -0.35 -3.15 9.42
C LEU A 185 -1.49 -3.20 10.45
N ASN A 186 -2.23 -4.30 10.54
CA ASN A 186 -3.41 -4.38 11.37
C ASN A 186 -3.12 -4.02 12.83
N SER A 187 -3.61 -2.86 13.27
CA SER A 187 -3.71 -2.55 14.69
C SER A 187 -4.92 -3.31 15.25
N PRO A 188 -4.76 -4.14 16.30
CA PRO A 188 -5.85 -4.92 16.85
C PRO A 188 -7.01 -4.07 17.38
N ASP A 189 -6.71 -2.88 17.86
CA ASP A 189 -7.68 -1.90 18.36
C ASP A 189 -8.24 -0.98 17.25
N GLY A 190 -7.81 -1.17 15.97
CA GLY A 190 -8.23 -0.34 14.85
C GLY A 190 -7.75 1.11 14.93
N SER A 191 -6.82 1.43 15.83
CA SER A 191 -6.39 2.80 16.09
C SER A 191 -5.48 3.40 15.02
N PHE A 192 -4.74 2.58 14.28
CA PHE A 192 -3.83 3.04 13.24
C PHE A 192 -4.52 3.02 11.87
N ASP A 193 -4.49 4.16 11.20
CA ASP A 193 -5.08 4.34 9.87
C ASP A 193 -3.99 4.37 8.78
N ILE A 194 -4.30 3.86 7.60
CA ILE A 194 -3.39 3.88 6.45
C ILE A 194 -2.99 5.31 6.03
N ASN A 195 -3.86 6.27 6.28
CA ASN A 195 -3.60 7.70 6.02
C ASN A 195 -2.65 8.34 7.04
N ASP A 196 -2.33 7.64 8.14
CA ASP A 196 -1.30 8.10 9.06
C ASP A 196 0.11 7.95 8.47
N ILE A 197 0.27 7.14 7.41
CA ILE A 197 1.54 6.99 6.71
C ILE A 197 1.74 8.15 5.72
N PRO A 198 2.80 8.97 5.88
CA PRO A 198 3.08 10.03 4.93
C PRO A 198 3.49 9.48 3.56
N ILE A 199 2.89 10.00 2.47
CA ILE A 199 3.24 9.56 1.10
C ILE A 199 4.69 9.82 0.72
N ASP A 200 5.36 10.77 1.37
CA ASP A 200 6.74 11.14 1.08
C ASP A 200 7.77 10.08 1.51
N VAL A 201 7.39 9.14 2.40
CA VAL A 201 8.25 8.01 2.78
C VAL A 201 8.06 6.80 1.87
N ILE A 202 7.08 6.80 0.96
CA ILE A 202 6.72 5.67 0.11
C ILE A 202 7.70 5.54 -1.06
N LYS A 203 8.21 4.32 -1.29
CA LYS A 203 8.97 3.93 -2.47
C LYS A 203 8.04 3.52 -3.61
N TYR A 204 7.14 2.58 -3.34
CA TYR A 204 6.01 2.17 -4.20
C TYR A 204 4.94 1.46 -3.36
N ILE A 205 3.75 1.30 -3.95
CA ILE A 205 2.66 0.51 -3.36
C ILE A 205 2.36 -0.64 -4.31
N GLU A 206 2.35 -1.85 -3.79
CA GLU A 206 1.92 -3.05 -4.51
C GLU A 206 0.47 -3.36 -4.16
N VAL A 207 -0.33 -3.62 -5.16
CA VAL A 207 -1.73 -4.04 -5.00
C VAL A 207 -1.92 -5.37 -5.67
N TYR A 208 -1.98 -6.42 -4.87
CA TYR A 208 -2.29 -7.77 -5.29
C TYR A 208 -3.80 -7.98 -5.31
N LYS A 209 -4.34 -8.44 -6.43
CA LYS A 209 -5.76 -8.61 -6.67
C LYS A 209 -6.12 -10.10 -6.68
N GLY A 210 -6.81 -10.57 -5.63
CA GLY A 210 -7.19 -11.96 -5.44
C GLY A 210 -6.10 -12.83 -4.84
N ILE A 211 -4.98 -13.05 -5.53
CA ILE A 211 -3.89 -13.92 -5.03
C ILE A 211 -2.81 -13.10 -4.37
N VAL A 212 -2.51 -13.44 -3.13
CA VAL A 212 -1.46 -12.82 -2.31
C VAL A 212 -0.21 -13.71 -2.32
N PRO A 213 1.00 -13.16 -2.55
CA PRO A 213 2.23 -13.93 -2.44
C PRO A 213 2.38 -14.58 -1.06
N ALA A 214 2.91 -15.80 -1.01
CA ALA A 214 3.12 -16.52 0.25
C ALA A 214 3.98 -15.75 1.25
N GLU A 215 4.90 -14.93 0.76
CA GLU A 215 5.76 -14.07 1.60
C GLU A 215 4.97 -13.04 2.43
N TYR A 216 3.70 -12.77 2.09
CA TYR A 216 2.80 -11.89 2.87
C TYR A 216 1.81 -12.64 3.74
N GLY A 217 1.90 -13.99 3.84
CA GLY A 217 1.06 -14.81 4.72
C GLY A 217 -0.24 -15.33 4.10
N GLY A 218 -0.68 -14.82 2.94
CA GLY A 218 -1.74 -15.44 2.12
C GLY A 218 -3.16 -15.41 2.67
N ASP A 219 -3.48 -14.65 3.71
CA ASP A 219 -4.81 -14.58 4.35
C ASP A 219 -5.75 -13.51 3.77
N GLY A 220 -5.27 -12.70 2.83
CA GLY A 220 -6.07 -11.71 2.11
C GLY A 220 -6.91 -12.33 1.00
N LEU A 221 -8.16 -12.70 1.26
CA LEU A 221 -9.04 -13.34 0.28
C LEU A 221 -9.39 -12.45 -0.91
N GLY A 222 -9.54 -11.15 -0.70
CA GLY A 222 -9.78 -10.15 -1.76
C GLY A 222 -8.48 -9.70 -2.41
N GLY A 223 -7.36 -9.82 -1.71
CA GLY A 223 -6.05 -9.37 -2.14
C GLY A 223 -5.24 -8.72 -1.02
N ALA A 224 -4.15 -8.08 -1.41
CA ALA A 224 -3.26 -7.41 -0.47
C ALA A 224 -2.72 -6.08 -1.00
N ILE A 225 -2.47 -5.16 -0.09
CA ILE A 225 -1.81 -3.88 -0.35
C ILE A 225 -0.52 -3.85 0.46
N ASN A 226 0.62 -3.79 -0.21
CA ASN A 226 1.90 -3.66 0.47
C ASN A 226 2.52 -2.28 0.20
N ILE A 227 2.67 -1.48 1.23
CA ILE A 227 3.29 -0.16 1.19
C ILE A 227 4.78 -0.36 1.45
N VAL A 228 5.59 -0.23 0.41
CA VAL A 228 7.03 -0.32 0.52
C VAL A 228 7.61 1.06 0.78
N THR A 229 8.29 1.21 1.90
CA THR A 229 8.93 2.46 2.28
C THR A 229 10.34 2.56 1.69
N ARG A 230 10.88 3.77 1.66
CA ARG A 230 12.24 4.03 1.18
C ARG A 230 13.25 3.58 2.23
N GLU A 231 14.16 2.74 1.82
CA GLU A 231 15.31 2.32 2.63
C GLU A 231 16.60 2.88 2.00
N ASP A 232 16.81 4.18 2.13
CA ASP A 232 18.01 4.82 1.60
C ASP A 232 19.16 4.70 2.63
N GLU A 233 20.25 4.05 2.27
CA GLU A 233 21.47 4.00 3.11
C GLU A 233 22.33 5.26 2.92
N CYS A 234 21.78 6.43 3.23
CA CYS A 234 22.45 7.72 3.10
C CYS A 234 22.09 8.68 4.24
N ASP A 235 22.83 9.75 4.36
CA ASP A 235 22.45 10.86 5.23
C ASP A 235 21.21 11.55 4.64
N LEU A 236 20.18 11.74 5.45
CA LEU A 236 18.91 12.35 5.05
C LEU A 236 18.38 13.26 6.16
N VAL A 237 17.86 14.42 5.77
CA VAL A 237 16.99 15.24 6.62
C VAL A 237 15.77 15.62 5.80
N GLY A 238 14.60 15.32 6.32
CA GLY A 238 13.32 15.59 5.69
C GLY A 238 12.37 16.32 6.61
N PHE A 239 11.64 17.28 6.05
CA PHE A 239 10.55 17.97 6.73
C PHE A 239 9.40 18.18 5.74
N THR A 240 8.18 17.90 6.17
CA THR A 240 6.98 18.18 5.40
C THR A 240 5.92 18.77 6.32
N GLN A 241 5.29 19.86 5.86
CA GLN A 241 4.14 20.46 6.51
C GLN A 241 3.01 20.61 5.50
N GLU A 242 1.85 20.04 5.83
CA GLU A 242 0.61 20.22 5.07
C GLU A 242 -0.43 20.90 5.94
N LEU A 243 -1.09 21.89 5.35
CA LEU A 243 -2.22 22.62 5.91
C LEU A 243 -3.42 22.34 5.02
N ALA A 244 -4.56 22.00 5.61
CA ALA A 244 -5.78 21.80 4.84
C ALA A 244 -7.02 22.35 5.56
N SER A 245 -8.14 22.42 4.83
CA SER A 245 -9.43 22.84 5.37
C SER A 245 -9.80 22.06 6.63
N PHE A 246 -10.75 22.55 7.37
CA PHE A 246 -11.31 21.97 8.59
C PHE A 246 -10.29 21.81 9.73
N GLY A 247 -9.30 22.71 9.78
CA GLY A 247 -8.25 22.72 10.82
C GLY A 247 -7.32 21.51 10.73
N THR A 248 -7.02 21.06 9.51
CA THR A 248 -6.14 19.91 9.26
C THR A 248 -4.69 20.36 9.15
N PHE A 249 -3.83 19.68 9.91
CA PHE A 249 -2.38 19.86 9.94
C PHE A 249 -1.72 18.50 9.86
N LYS A 250 -0.79 18.30 8.91
CA LYS A 250 0.03 17.10 8.85
C LYS A 250 1.50 17.50 8.83
N THR A 251 2.27 16.99 9.77
CA THR A 251 3.70 17.28 9.93
C THR A 251 4.49 16.01 9.86
N LEU A 252 5.58 16.00 9.09
CA LEU A 252 6.58 14.93 9.06
C LEU A 252 7.95 15.56 9.27
N ALA A 253 8.73 15.04 10.20
CA ALA A 253 10.14 15.34 10.35
C ALA A 253 10.91 14.03 10.43
N SER A 254 12.00 13.90 9.69
CA SER A 254 12.83 12.71 9.71
C SER A 254 14.31 13.07 9.54
N ALA A 255 15.17 12.32 10.23
CA ALA A 255 16.59 12.42 10.07
C ALA A 255 17.22 11.02 10.09
N GLN A 256 18.21 10.82 9.24
CA GLN A 256 18.96 9.60 9.13
C GLN A 256 20.44 9.89 8.97
N LYS A 257 21.28 9.13 9.66
CA LYS A 257 22.74 9.26 9.60
C LYS A 257 23.39 7.90 9.40
N LEU A 258 24.17 7.78 8.33
CA LEU A 258 25.01 6.62 8.07
C LEU A 258 26.45 6.88 8.52
N PHE A 259 26.92 6.16 9.53
CA PHE A 259 28.31 6.16 9.96
C PHE A 259 29.08 5.13 9.11
N ALA A 260 29.64 5.58 7.99
CA ALA A 260 30.23 4.69 6.96
C ALA A 260 31.36 3.81 7.47
N LYS A 261 32.18 4.25 8.45
CA LYS A 261 33.28 3.46 9.02
C LYS A 261 32.79 2.30 9.89
N SER A 262 31.84 2.57 10.79
CA SER A 262 31.24 1.57 11.68
C SER A 262 30.09 0.81 11.03
N ARG A 263 29.61 1.24 9.84
CA ARG A 263 28.44 0.69 9.14
C ARG A 263 27.19 0.66 10.02
N ILE A 264 27.05 1.70 10.83
CA ILE A 264 25.87 1.91 11.69
C ILE A 264 24.99 2.96 11.03
N LEU A 265 23.70 2.64 10.92
CA LEU A 265 22.65 3.55 10.48
C LEU A 265 21.82 3.96 11.69
N PHE A 266 21.70 5.25 11.94
CA PHE A 266 20.78 5.79 12.93
C PHE A 266 19.68 6.54 12.23
N ASN A 267 18.41 6.29 12.61
CA ASN A 267 17.25 6.96 12.04
C ASN A 267 16.26 7.37 13.14
N ILE A 268 15.65 8.53 12.92
CA ILE A 268 14.55 9.05 13.73
C ILE A 268 13.47 9.60 12.79
N ALA A 269 12.21 9.41 13.15
CA ALA A 269 11.10 10.03 12.45
C ALA A 269 10.00 10.44 13.44
N PHE A 270 9.35 11.53 13.12
CA PHE A 270 8.17 12.03 13.81
C PHE A 270 7.14 12.40 12.77
N PHE A 271 5.90 11.98 12.94
CA PHE A 271 4.79 12.57 12.22
C PHE A 271 3.58 12.79 13.12
N ARG A 272 2.81 13.82 12.78
CA ARG A 272 1.56 14.17 13.45
C ARG A 272 0.51 14.52 12.43
N ASN A 273 -0.65 13.91 12.59
CA ASN A 273 -1.85 14.18 11.83
C ASN A 273 -2.92 14.72 12.78
N LYS A 274 -3.35 15.96 12.56
CA LYS A 274 -4.37 16.61 13.39
C LYS A 274 -5.44 17.22 12.51
N SER A 275 -6.71 17.07 12.88
CA SER A 275 -7.84 17.75 12.23
C SER A 275 -8.95 18.03 13.24
N LYS A 276 -9.70 19.10 13.04
CA LYS A 276 -10.96 19.33 13.75
C LYS A 276 -12.12 18.60 13.10
N ASN A 277 -12.03 18.29 11.79
CA ASN A 277 -13.09 17.68 10.99
C ASN A 277 -14.46 18.37 11.13
N ASN A 278 -14.46 19.67 11.39
CA ASN A 278 -15.65 20.45 11.74
C ASN A 278 -16.38 20.99 10.50
N TYR A 279 -16.51 20.18 9.45
CA TYR A 279 -17.24 20.54 8.25
C TYR A 279 -18.76 20.54 8.46
N MET A 280 -19.46 21.27 7.58
CA MET A 280 -20.92 21.31 7.54
C MET A 280 -21.47 20.08 6.81
N MET A 281 -22.55 19.51 7.30
CA MET A 281 -23.27 18.41 6.66
C MET A 281 -24.76 18.69 6.61
N SER A 282 -25.47 18.22 5.58
CA SER A 282 -26.93 18.24 5.55
C SER A 282 -27.45 17.08 6.39
N TRP A 283 -28.24 17.38 7.43
CA TRP A 283 -28.78 16.36 8.32
C TRP A 283 -30.27 16.57 8.58
N PRO A 284 -31.09 15.49 8.62
CA PRO A 284 -32.49 15.61 9.00
C PRO A 284 -32.61 16.01 10.47
N VAL A 285 -33.20 17.16 10.72
CA VAL A 285 -33.48 17.67 12.06
C VAL A 285 -34.95 17.44 12.37
N PHE A 286 -35.24 16.65 13.43
CA PHE A 286 -36.60 16.38 13.84
C PHE A 286 -37.08 17.47 14.81
N GLU A 287 -38.17 18.13 14.48
CA GLU A 287 -38.87 19.01 15.38
C GLU A 287 -40.09 18.29 16.00
N THR A 288 -40.30 18.46 17.31
CA THR A 288 -41.31 17.74 18.08
C THR A 288 -42.75 17.87 17.59
N ASN A 289 -43.03 18.84 16.74
CA ASN A 289 -44.39 19.18 16.29
C ASN A 289 -44.63 19.07 14.76
N LEU A 290 -43.62 18.57 14.01
CA LEU A 290 -43.74 18.42 12.56
C LEU A 290 -43.63 16.97 12.14
N PRO A 291 -44.53 16.48 11.24
CA PRO A 291 -44.50 15.08 10.79
C PRO A 291 -43.38 14.73 9.80
N ALA A 292 -42.61 15.74 9.35
CA ALA A 292 -41.51 15.55 8.42
C ALA A 292 -40.20 16.16 8.96
N SER A 293 -39.10 15.43 8.82
CA SER A 293 -37.77 15.95 9.09
C SER A 293 -37.38 16.98 8.03
N GLU A 294 -36.95 18.16 8.45
CA GLU A 294 -36.34 19.16 7.58
C GLU A 294 -34.83 18.97 7.54
N TYR A 295 -34.24 18.96 6.32
CA TYR A 295 -32.79 18.91 6.18
C TYR A 295 -32.17 20.28 6.45
N ARG A 296 -31.29 20.35 7.45
CA ARG A 296 -30.55 21.57 7.82
C ARG A 296 -29.05 21.34 7.72
N LYS A 297 -28.30 22.43 7.47
CA LYS A 297 -26.84 22.42 7.56
C LYS A 297 -26.44 22.46 9.03
N VAL A 298 -25.86 21.36 9.53
CA VAL A 298 -25.32 21.22 10.89
C VAL A 298 -23.81 21.07 10.85
N ARG A 299 -23.13 21.54 11.89
CA ARG A 299 -21.68 21.46 12.01
C ARG A 299 -21.31 20.26 12.87
N ARG A 300 -20.35 19.44 12.40
CA ARG A 300 -19.75 18.37 13.23
C ARG A 300 -18.93 19.02 14.34
N ASN A 301 -19.19 18.64 15.59
CA ASN A 301 -18.58 19.27 16.76
C ASN A 301 -17.55 18.39 17.46
N ASN A 302 -17.69 17.07 17.36
CA ASN A 302 -16.86 16.10 18.08
C ASN A 302 -16.26 15.03 17.16
N ASP A 303 -15.74 15.41 15.97
CA ASP A 303 -15.07 14.50 15.04
C ASP A 303 -13.55 14.78 14.94
N TYR A 304 -12.98 15.43 15.97
CA TYR A 304 -11.57 15.75 15.96
C TYR A 304 -10.69 14.50 15.97
N TYR A 305 -9.51 14.64 15.34
CA TYR A 305 -8.48 13.61 15.29
C TYR A 305 -7.12 14.22 15.61
N ASP A 306 -6.33 13.56 16.45
CA ASP A 306 -4.95 13.96 16.76
C ASP A 306 -4.12 12.69 16.97
N ALA A 307 -3.30 12.35 15.98
CA ALA A 307 -2.42 11.18 15.98
C ALA A 307 -0.96 11.60 15.88
N GLU A 308 -0.11 10.98 16.68
CA GLU A 308 1.33 11.21 16.71
C GLU A 308 2.07 9.88 16.64
N PHE A 309 3.13 9.87 15.86
CA PHE A 309 4.03 8.73 15.70
C PHE A 309 5.47 9.17 15.88
N TYR A 310 6.19 8.45 16.69
CA TYR A 310 7.62 8.63 16.94
C TYR A 310 8.32 7.31 16.61
N HIS A 311 9.39 7.38 15.87
CA HIS A 311 10.21 6.24 15.51
C HIS A 311 11.68 6.53 15.80
N VAL A 312 12.36 5.54 16.35
CA VAL A 312 13.82 5.54 16.54
C VAL A 312 14.36 4.19 16.15
N GLY A 313 15.47 4.17 15.41
CA GLY A 313 16.09 2.94 14.97
C GLY A 313 17.61 3.02 14.91
N ILE A 314 18.25 1.89 15.19
CA ILE A 314 19.70 1.66 15.01
C ILE A 314 19.85 0.44 14.12
N GLY A 315 20.53 0.60 13.00
CA GLY A 315 20.77 -0.46 12.03
C GLY A 315 22.26 -0.75 11.88
N PHE A 316 22.61 -2.05 11.85
CA PHE A 316 23.95 -2.54 11.57
C PHE A 316 23.98 -3.11 10.17
N ARG A 317 25.00 -2.75 9.36
CA ARG A 317 25.11 -3.12 7.96
C ARG A 317 26.37 -3.91 7.68
N LYS A 318 26.19 -5.05 6.93
CA LYS A 318 27.34 -5.85 6.42
C LYS A 318 28.33 -6.30 7.51
N GLN A 319 27.82 -6.62 8.70
CA GLN A 319 28.56 -7.35 9.74
C GLN A 319 28.30 -8.85 9.58
N TYR A 320 27.88 -9.58 10.64
CA TYR A 320 27.43 -10.95 10.47
C TYR A 320 26.15 -11.02 9.64
N PHE A 321 25.14 -10.21 9.98
CA PHE A 321 23.97 -9.98 9.15
C PHE A 321 24.26 -8.90 8.09
N ASP A 322 23.63 -9.03 6.93
CA ASP A 322 23.66 -7.98 5.91
C ASP A 322 22.88 -6.75 6.38
N LYS A 323 21.78 -6.99 7.11
CA LYS A 323 20.97 -5.98 7.78
C LYS A 323 20.52 -6.52 9.13
N LEU A 324 20.72 -5.75 10.19
CA LEU A 324 20.19 -5.98 11.52
C LEU A 324 19.71 -4.63 12.06
N ASP A 325 18.40 -4.47 12.17
CA ASP A 325 17.79 -3.23 12.66
C ASP A 325 17.05 -3.49 13.97
N LEU A 326 17.35 -2.65 14.96
CA LEU A 326 16.63 -2.53 16.22
C LEU A 326 15.86 -1.23 16.19
N GLU A 327 14.55 -1.30 16.24
CA GLU A 327 13.67 -0.15 16.08
C GLU A 327 12.62 -0.13 17.19
N CYS A 328 12.15 1.05 17.54
CA CYS A 328 11.01 1.22 18.43
C CYS A 328 10.11 2.32 17.89
N ALA A 329 8.83 2.01 17.73
CA ALA A 329 7.83 2.97 17.36
C ALA A 329 6.84 3.22 18.52
N PHE A 330 6.47 4.49 18.72
CA PHE A 330 5.41 4.93 19.62
C PHE A 330 4.34 5.57 18.78
N TYR A 331 3.13 5.09 18.90
CA TYR A 331 1.97 5.67 18.26
C TYR A 331 0.93 6.00 19.32
N ARG A 332 0.44 7.22 19.31
CA ARG A 332 -0.72 7.61 20.12
C ARG A 332 -1.73 8.35 19.26
N ASN A 333 -2.99 8.13 19.53
CA ASN A 333 -4.05 8.93 18.95
C ASN A 333 -5.09 9.32 19.99
N LYS A 334 -5.84 10.35 19.67
CA LYS A 334 -7.07 10.75 20.34
C LYS A 334 -8.09 11.15 19.29
N LYS A 335 -9.29 10.58 19.36
CA LYS A 335 -10.36 10.83 18.39
C LYS A 335 -11.68 11.09 19.12
N GLY A 336 -12.36 12.18 18.74
CA GLY A 336 -13.74 12.42 19.15
C GLY A 336 -14.70 11.44 18.46
N ILE A 337 -15.77 11.08 19.13
CA ILE A 337 -16.83 10.24 18.60
C ILE A 337 -18.03 11.12 18.29
N GLN A 338 -18.21 11.42 16.99
CA GLN A 338 -19.37 12.14 16.52
C GLN A 338 -20.50 11.16 16.26
N SER A 339 -21.56 11.25 17.07
CA SER A 339 -22.83 10.57 16.79
C SER A 339 -23.45 11.11 15.50
N LEU A 340 -24.19 10.28 14.77
CA LEU A 340 -24.97 10.70 13.61
C LEU A 340 -26.25 11.40 14.01
N ASN A 341 -26.94 10.90 15.01
CA ASN A 341 -28.24 11.37 15.42
C ASN A 341 -28.18 12.50 16.46
N PHE A 342 -27.03 12.71 17.08
CA PHE A 342 -26.85 13.66 18.18
C PHE A 342 -25.66 14.59 17.98
N ASP A 343 -25.73 15.78 18.50
CA ASP A 343 -24.63 16.74 18.62
C ASP A 343 -23.70 16.32 19.78
N SER A 344 -22.86 15.31 19.53
CA SER A 344 -21.90 14.80 20.53
C SER A 344 -20.79 15.81 20.82
N ARG A 345 -20.29 15.86 22.04
CA ARG A 345 -19.29 16.84 22.51
C ARG A 345 -18.18 16.27 23.39
N TYR A 346 -18.40 15.16 24.07
CA TYR A 346 -17.55 14.65 25.14
C TYR A 346 -16.96 13.28 24.88
N ALA A 347 -17.69 12.42 24.14
CA ALA A 347 -17.24 11.06 23.88
C ALA A 347 -15.97 11.02 23.01
N TYR A 348 -14.99 10.20 23.41
CA TYR A 348 -13.75 10.06 22.67
C TYR A 348 -13.09 8.69 22.88
N THR A 349 -12.25 8.30 21.93
CA THR A 349 -11.29 7.21 22.07
C THR A 349 -9.87 7.75 22.20
N LYS A 350 -9.01 7.00 22.91
CA LYS A 350 -7.57 7.27 23.02
C LYS A 350 -6.81 5.95 22.97
N SER A 351 -5.73 5.90 22.18
CA SER A 351 -4.87 4.73 22.08
C SER A 351 -3.40 5.09 22.24
N LEU A 352 -2.63 4.15 22.82
CA LEU A 352 -1.19 4.21 22.93
C LEU A 352 -0.63 2.84 22.54
N ASN A 353 0.21 2.80 21.52
CA ASN A 353 0.86 1.59 21.02
C ASN A 353 2.39 1.78 21.07
N ILE A 354 3.08 0.82 21.67
CA ILE A 354 4.55 0.75 21.71
C ILE A 354 4.95 -0.51 20.97
N MET A 355 5.82 -0.37 19.96
CA MET A 355 6.14 -1.44 19.02
C MET A 355 7.66 -1.61 18.87
N PRO A 356 8.36 -2.29 19.82
CA PRO A 356 9.71 -2.73 19.60
C PRO A 356 9.78 -3.71 18.44
N THR A 357 10.75 -3.52 17.55
CA THR A 357 10.91 -4.27 16.29
C THR A 357 12.37 -4.69 16.12
N LEU A 358 12.57 -5.95 15.71
CA LEU A 358 13.84 -6.50 15.30
C LEU A 358 13.74 -7.01 13.87
N ASN A 359 14.50 -6.42 12.93
CA ASN A 359 14.61 -6.86 11.55
C ASN A 359 15.99 -7.48 11.28
N MET A 360 16.01 -8.66 10.69
CA MET A 360 17.23 -9.37 10.34
C MET A 360 17.19 -9.83 8.88
N GLU A 361 18.24 -9.55 8.12
CA GLU A 361 18.43 -10.10 6.79
C GLU A 361 19.84 -10.68 6.64
N LYS A 362 19.92 -11.86 6.04
CA LYS A 362 21.19 -12.54 5.75
C LYS A 362 21.12 -13.21 4.39
N LYS A 363 21.93 -12.77 3.45
CA LYS A 363 22.20 -13.44 2.18
C LYS A 363 23.24 -14.52 2.39
N ASN A 364 23.14 -15.62 1.64
CA ASN A 364 24.04 -16.76 1.78
C ASN A 364 24.11 -17.26 3.25
N PHE A 365 22.94 -17.48 3.87
CA PHE A 365 22.81 -17.71 5.33
C PHE A 365 23.62 -18.92 5.83
N ILE A 366 23.38 -20.13 5.31
CA ILE A 366 24.14 -21.34 5.64
C ILE A 366 24.98 -21.77 4.44
N PHE A 367 24.42 -21.62 3.24
CA PHE A 367 25.08 -21.91 1.99
C PHE A 367 24.71 -20.86 0.94
N LYS A 368 25.40 -20.88 -0.19
CA LYS A 368 25.22 -19.91 -1.27
C LYS A 368 23.77 -19.86 -1.77
N ASP A 369 23.28 -18.66 -2.07
CA ASP A 369 21.94 -18.38 -2.63
C ASP A 369 20.76 -18.73 -1.69
N LEU A 370 21.01 -19.03 -0.41
CA LEU A 370 20.00 -19.12 0.64
C LEU A 370 19.89 -17.77 1.36
N GLU A 371 18.73 -17.13 1.29
CA GLU A 371 18.45 -15.85 1.93
C GLU A 371 17.52 -16.05 3.14
N LEU A 372 17.88 -15.44 4.27
CA LEU A 372 17.07 -15.38 5.49
C LEU A 372 16.56 -13.96 5.69
N LYS A 373 15.26 -13.81 5.95
CA LYS A 373 14.67 -12.57 6.49
C LYS A 373 13.82 -12.92 7.70
N ASN A 374 13.94 -12.16 8.76
CA ASN A 374 13.09 -12.29 9.93
C ASN A 374 12.73 -10.93 10.49
N THR A 375 11.46 -10.74 10.82
CA THR A 375 10.93 -9.55 11.48
C THR A 375 10.16 -9.99 12.72
N LEU A 376 10.57 -9.53 13.88
CA LEU A 376 9.90 -9.72 15.15
C LEU A 376 9.38 -8.38 15.64
N VAL A 377 8.08 -8.28 15.94
CA VAL A 377 7.45 -7.10 16.52
C VAL A 377 6.68 -7.49 17.78
N VAL A 378 6.77 -6.66 18.81
CA VAL A 378 6.12 -6.89 20.11
C VAL A 378 5.19 -5.70 20.44
N PRO A 379 3.98 -5.64 19.86
CA PRO A 379 3.02 -4.57 20.16
C PRO A 379 2.51 -4.64 21.59
N ILE A 380 2.58 -3.51 22.30
CA ILE A 380 1.97 -3.29 23.62
C ILE A 380 0.94 -2.16 23.45
N ILE A 381 -0.35 -2.50 23.55
CA ILE A 381 -1.45 -1.62 23.19
C ILE A 381 -2.27 -1.30 24.44
N ARG A 382 -2.61 -0.03 24.59
CA ARG A 382 -3.58 0.47 25.58
C ARG A 382 -4.61 1.29 24.83
N SER A 383 -5.86 0.89 24.90
CA SER A 383 -6.98 1.61 24.28
C SER A 383 -8.03 1.95 25.33
N ASN A 384 -8.50 3.18 25.29
CA ASN A 384 -9.51 3.70 26.20
C ASN A 384 -10.63 4.29 25.35
N MET A 385 -11.86 4.08 25.77
CA MET A 385 -13.02 4.84 25.32
C MET A 385 -13.66 5.49 26.53
N THR A 386 -14.10 6.73 26.36
CA THR A 386 -14.78 7.48 27.41
C THR A 386 -16.06 8.07 26.84
N ASP A 387 -17.19 7.71 27.41
CA ASP A 387 -18.51 8.32 27.21
C ASP A 387 -19.27 8.30 28.52
N THR A 388 -19.13 9.35 29.31
CA THR A 388 -19.72 9.50 30.63
C THR A 388 -20.80 10.59 30.68
N ALA A 389 -21.30 11.00 29.50
CA ALA A 389 -22.32 12.03 29.41
C ALA A 389 -23.65 11.55 30.03
N THR A 390 -24.27 12.37 30.80
CA THR A 390 -25.59 12.11 31.42
C THR A 390 -26.75 12.66 30.60
N THR A 391 -26.44 13.34 29.49
CA THR A 391 -27.43 13.96 28.61
C THR A 391 -26.98 13.79 27.14
N ARG A 392 -27.95 13.76 26.23
CA ARG A 392 -27.76 13.87 24.78
C ARG A 392 -28.35 15.16 24.25
N THR A 393 -27.68 15.80 23.33
CA THR A 393 -28.16 16.97 22.63
C THR A 393 -28.56 16.58 21.20
N GLN A 394 -29.80 16.80 20.82
CA GLN A 394 -30.27 16.63 19.46
C GLN A 394 -29.78 17.78 18.58
N TRP A 395 -29.77 17.58 17.25
CA TRP A 395 -29.35 18.62 16.30
C TRP A 395 -30.23 19.89 16.29
N ASN A 396 -31.43 19.82 16.84
CA ASN A 396 -32.30 20.99 17.08
C ASN A 396 -32.00 21.72 18.42
N GLY A 397 -31.02 21.25 19.20
CA GLY A 397 -30.64 21.82 20.48
C GLY A 397 -31.41 21.24 21.69
N THR A 398 -32.38 20.34 21.49
CA THR A 398 -33.07 19.68 22.57
C THR A 398 -32.16 18.76 23.36
N VAL A 399 -32.11 18.90 24.68
CA VAL A 399 -31.33 18.08 25.58
C VAL A 399 -32.22 17.06 26.29
N THR A 400 -31.82 15.79 26.26
CA THR A 400 -32.53 14.70 26.93
C THR A 400 -31.59 13.93 27.85
N PRO A 401 -32.09 13.38 29.01
CA PRO A 401 -31.28 12.48 29.82
C PRO A 401 -30.82 11.26 29.02
N ALA A 402 -29.60 10.80 29.27
CA ALA A 402 -29.00 9.67 28.57
C ALA A 402 -27.90 9.01 29.41
N ASN A 403 -27.53 7.77 29.06
CA ASN A 403 -26.40 7.06 29.61
C ASN A 403 -25.27 7.03 28.56
N GLY A 404 -24.61 8.17 28.36
CA GLY A 404 -23.68 8.38 27.26
C GLY A 404 -24.32 9.14 26.08
N GLU A 405 -23.48 9.79 25.26
CA GLU A 405 -23.92 10.56 24.10
C GLU A 405 -23.74 9.82 22.75
N THR A 406 -23.12 8.60 22.77
CA THR A 406 -23.01 7.74 21.60
C THR A 406 -24.32 7.02 21.29
N GLU A 407 -24.41 6.41 20.10
CA GLU A 407 -25.64 5.73 19.63
C GLU A 407 -26.09 4.61 20.56
N ASP A 408 -25.15 3.94 21.24
CA ASP A 408 -25.42 2.77 22.09
C ASP A 408 -26.15 3.12 23.39
N ASN A 409 -26.19 4.39 23.78
CA ASN A 409 -26.78 4.85 25.05
C ASN A 409 -26.22 4.12 26.27
N LEU A 410 -24.93 3.89 26.31
CA LEU A 410 -24.25 3.22 27.42
C LEU A 410 -23.10 4.09 27.92
N PHE A 411 -23.02 4.24 29.24
CA PHE A 411 -21.82 4.78 29.86
C PHE A 411 -20.62 3.89 29.52
N ASN A 412 -19.51 4.51 29.20
CA ASN A 412 -18.28 3.83 28.87
C ASN A 412 -17.07 4.51 29.49
N GLU A 413 -16.24 3.73 30.18
CA GLU A 413 -14.96 4.16 30.73
C GLU A 413 -13.95 3.00 30.64
N SER A 414 -13.65 2.57 29.38
CA SER A 414 -12.80 1.40 29.17
C SER A 414 -11.31 1.72 29.23
N HIS A 415 -10.54 0.75 29.72
CA HIS A 415 -9.09 0.78 29.86
C HIS A 415 -8.47 -0.55 29.40
N ASP A 416 -8.67 -0.88 28.14
CA ASP A 416 -8.27 -2.16 27.58
C ASP A 416 -6.76 -2.26 27.41
N ARG A 417 -6.24 -3.47 27.61
CA ARG A 417 -4.82 -3.80 27.39
C ARG A 417 -4.70 -4.99 26.45
N GLN A 418 -3.81 -4.88 25.49
CA GLN A 418 -3.46 -5.97 24.59
C GLN A 418 -1.95 -6.07 24.46
N PHE A 419 -1.46 -7.29 24.59
CA PHE A 419 -0.09 -7.65 24.32
C PHE A 419 -0.06 -8.59 23.11
N GLU A 420 0.87 -8.35 22.20
CA GLU A 420 1.08 -9.26 21.07
C GLU A 420 2.54 -9.58 20.88
N LEU A 421 2.80 -10.77 20.32
CA LEU A 421 4.07 -11.18 19.75
C LEU A 421 3.81 -11.58 18.31
N ARG A 422 4.41 -10.87 17.36
CA ARG A 422 4.31 -11.16 15.93
C ARG A 422 5.67 -11.47 15.36
N ASN A 423 5.84 -12.64 14.78
CA ASN A 423 7.07 -13.00 14.08
C ASN A 423 6.77 -13.36 12.64
N LYS A 424 7.56 -12.83 11.74
CA LYS A 424 7.54 -13.19 10.33
C LYS A 424 8.91 -13.68 9.91
N PHE A 425 8.98 -14.95 9.59
CA PHE A 425 10.18 -15.64 9.15
C PHE A 425 10.05 -15.98 7.66
N ASN A 426 11.08 -15.72 6.89
CA ASN A 426 11.18 -16.05 5.49
C ASN A 426 12.54 -16.65 5.16
N LEU A 427 12.54 -17.80 4.50
CA LEU A 427 13.70 -18.48 3.99
C LEU A 427 13.54 -18.72 2.50
N LYS A 428 14.38 -18.09 1.68
CA LYS A 428 14.33 -18.14 0.22
C LYS A 428 15.59 -18.78 -0.34
N TYR A 429 15.43 -19.82 -1.13
CA TYR A 429 16.53 -20.51 -1.82
C TYR A 429 16.35 -20.41 -3.33
N THR A 430 17.38 -19.90 -4.02
CA THR A 430 17.37 -19.74 -5.48
C THR A 430 18.37 -20.68 -6.13
N LEU A 431 17.89 -21.62 -6.94
CA LEU A 431 18.69 -22.58 -7.68
C LEU A 431 18.49 -22.37 -9.18
N GLY A 432 19.31 -21.53 -9.78
CA GLY A 432 19.22 -21.18 -11.18
C GLY A 432 17.88 -20.53 -11.55
N ARG A 433 16.96 -21.29 -12.14
CA ARG A 433 15.62 -20.84 -12.57
C ARG A 433 14.51 -21.16 -11.57
N HIS A 434 14.84 -21.83 -10.50
CA HIS A 434 13.95 -22.34 -9.48
C HIS A 434 14.14 -21.55 -8.19
N THR A 435 13.07 -21.02 -7.62
CA THR A 435 13.09 -20.37 -6.32
C THR A 435 12.12 -21.07 -5.40
N PHE A 436 12.59 -21.51 -4.26
CA PHE A 436 11.82 -22.09 -3.17
C PHE A 436 11.74 -21.07 -2.04
N ASN A 437 10.58 -20.92 -1.45
CA ASN A 437 10.36 -19.93 -0.42
C ASN A 437 9.51 -20.52 0.70
N LEU A 438 10.04 -20.58 1.91
CA LEU A 438 9.33 -20.98 3.13
C LEU A 438 9.04 -19.71 3.93
N ASN A 439 7.77 -19.49 4.22
CA ASN A 439 7.29 -18.38 5.04
C ASN A 439 6.58 -18.93 6.26
N ASP A 440 6.79 -18.29 7.40
CA ASP A 440 6.06 -18.54 8.63
C ASP A 440 5.66 -17.20 9.24
N GLN A 441 4.37 -17.02 9.51
CA GLN A 441 3.83 -15.86 10.16
C GLN A 441 3.11 -16.28 11.44
N PHE A 442 3.75 -16.05 12.56
CA PHE A 442 3.27 -16.38 13.90
C PHE A 442 2.70 -15.13 14.56
N VAL A 443 1.53 -15.26 15.19
CA VAL A 443 0.90 -14.22 16.00
C VAL A 443 0.40 -14.84 17.31
N PHE A 444 0.82 -14.27 18.42
CA PHE A 444 0.24 -14.51 19.74
C PHE A 444 -0.38 -13.22 20.25
N SER A 445 -1.59 -13.26 20.80
CA SER A 445 -2.30 -12.13 21.39
C SER A 445 -2.91 -12.48 22.73
N ASP A 446 -2.77 -11.59 23.74
CA ASP A 446 -3.42 -11.63 25.05
C ASP A 446 -4.20 -10.31 25.22
N TYR A 447 -5.53 -10.38 25.23
CA TYR A 447 -6.42 -9.23 25.34
C TYR A 447 -7.15 -9.25 26.68
N ARG A 448 -7.16 -8.10 27.36
CA ARG A 448 -7.74 -7.90 28.68
C ARG A 448 -8.63 -6.66 28.66
N PRO A 449 -9.95 -6.83 28.45
CA PRO A 449 -10.90 -5.76 28.55
C PRO A 449 -11.05 -5.33 30.03
N LYS A 450 -11.08 -4.02 30.26
CA LYS A 450 -11.36 -3.46 31.59
C LYS A 450 -12.27 -2.24 31.46
N ASP A 451 -13.41 -2.29 32.11
CA ASP A 451 -14.32 -1.16 32.26
C ASP A 451 -14.94 -1.22 33.66
N ASP A 452 -14.59 -0.27 34.53
CA ASP A 452 -14.99 -0.30 35.95
C ASP A 452 -16.51 -0.15 36.11
N ARG A 453 -17.18 0.59 35.22
CA ARG A 453 -18.66 0.70 35.23
C ARG A 453 -19.34 -0.55 34.70
N MET A 454 -18.77 -1.18 33.68
CA MET A 454 -19.26 -2.46 33.20
C MET A 454 -19.08 -3.57 34.23
N ASN A 455 -18.02 -3.49 35.07
CA ASN A 455 -17.77 -4.42 36.16
C ASN A 455 -18.88 -4.39 37.21
N GLU A 456 -19.37 -3.19 37.56
CA GLU A 456 -20.54 -3.04 38.45
C GLU A 456 -21.79 -3.67 37.85
N TYR A 457 -22.04 -3.43 36.55
CA TYR A 457 -23.20 -3.97 35.87
C TYR A 457 -23.14 -5.51 35.72
N LEU A 458 -21.97 -6.08 35.49
CA LEU A 458 -21.78 -7.53 35.33
C LEU A 458 -21.67 -8.27 36.67
N GLY A 459 -21.29 -7.62 37.73
CA GLY A 459 -21.01 -8.23 39.04
C GLY A 459 -19.64 -8.95 39.10
N PHE A 460 -18.75 -8.77 38.10
CA PHE A 460 -17.40 -9.31 38.07
C PHE A 460 -16.50 -8.50 37.12
N ASP A 461 -15.16 -8.65 37.28
CA ASP A 461 -14.16 -8.01 36.44
C ASP A 461 -13.80 -8.89 35.23
N PRO A 462 -14.18 -8.54 33.99
CA PRO A 462 -13.82 -9.28 32.77
C PRO A 462 -12.32 -9.41 32.52
N SER A 463 -11.48 -8.50 33.05
CA SER A 463 -10.02 -8.53 32.90
C SER A 463 -9.39 -9.76 33.57
N SER A 464 -10.09 -10.38 34.53
CA SER A 464 -9.73 -11.64 35.18
C SER A 464 -9.82 -12.86 34.22
N PHE A 465 -10.50 -12.70 33.10
CA PHE A 465 -10.73 -13.76 32.10
C PHE A 465 -10.16 -13.35 30.74
N PRO A 466 -8.82 -13.25 30.57
CA PRO A 466 -8.24 -12.76 29.33
C PRO A 466 -8.58 -13.67 28.14
N SER A 467 -8.87 -13.03 26.99
CA SER A 467 -8.95 -13.73 25.71
C SER A 467 -7.57 -13.88 25.09
N LYS A 468 -7.24 -15.09 24.63
CA LYS A 468 -5.92 -15.38 24.03
C LYS A 468 -6.09 -16.01 22.68
N MET A 469 -5.20 -15.65 21.75
CA MET A 469 -5.14 -16.24 20.41
C MET A 469 -3.69 -16.57 20.04
N THR A 470 -3.50 -17.72 19.43
CA THR A 470 -2.28 -18.08 18.71
C THR A 470 -2.69 -18.45 17.29
N SER A 471 -2.15 -17.77 16.31
CA SER A 471 -2.31 -18.15 14.91
C SER A 471 -0.94 -18.33 14.25
N ASN A 472 -0.86 -19.28 13.32
CA ASN A 472 0.34 -19.50 12.53
C ASN A 472 -0.03 -19.81 11.09
N ASN A 473 0.54 -19.05 10.14
CA ASN A 473 0.34 -19.21 8.71
C ASN A 473 1.68 -19.62 8.08
N ILE A 474 1.80 -20.88 7.68
CA ILE A 474 2.99 -21.43 7.04
C ILE A 474 2.70 -21.53 5.54
N GLY A 475 3.57 -20.94 4.72
CA GLY A 475 3.48 -20.98 3.26
C GLY A 475 4.75 -21.55 2.63
N LEU A 476 4.61 -22.56 1.80
CA LEU A 476 5.68 -23.07 0.94
C LEU A 476 5.38 -22.70 -0.49
N SER A 477 6.25 -21.92 -1.13
CA SER A 477 6.08 -21.54 -2.51
C SER A 477 7.25 -21.98 -3.40
N TYR A 478 6.91 -22.36 -4.60
CA TYR A 478 7.82 -22.65 -5.70
C TYR A 478 7.58 -21.70 -6.85
N LEU A 479 8.64 -21.04 -7.31
CA LEU A 479 8.62 -20.14 -8.45
C LEU A 479 9.60 -20.65 -9.51
N PHE A 480 9.13 -20.76 -10.74
CA PHE A 480 9.92 -21.07 -11.92
C PHE A 480 9.90 -19.91 -12.90
N ALA A 481 11.05 -19.53 -13.45
CA ALA A 481 11.15 -18.55 -14.52
C ALA A 481 12.04 -19.11 -15.65
N SER A 482 11.54 -19.10 -16.89
CA SER A 482 12.33 -19.50 -18.06
C SER A 482 13.52 -18.57 -18.27
N SER A 483 14.60 -19.03 -18.97
CA SER A 483 15.84 -18.26 -19.18
C SER A 483 15.64 -16.89 -19.83
N ASN A 484 14.66 -16.77 -20.69
CA ASN A 484 14.29 -15.51 -21.35
C ASN A 484 13.16 -14.77 -20.64
N ASN A 485 12.77 -15.23 -19.44
CA ASN A 485 11.68 -14.68 -18.61
C ASN A 485 10.30 -14.62 -19.32
N ARG A 486 10.13 -15.36 -20.44
CA ARG A 486 8.87 -15.39 -21.19
C ARG A 486 7.78 -16.15 -20.44
N PHE A 487 8.15 -17.26 -19.80
CA PHE A 487 7.24 -18.08 -19.01
C PHE A 487 7.63 -18.03 -17.53
N GLN A 488 6.65 -17.84 -16.68
CA GLN A 488 6.78 -17.92 -15.22
C GLN A 488 5.61 -18.71 -14.66
N ASN A 489 5.91 -19.54 -13.66
CA ASN A 489 4.94 -20.27 -12.85
C ASN A 489 5.20 -20.01 -11.37
N SER A 490 4.15 -19.89 -10.58
CA SER A 490 4.21 -19.77 -9.13
C SER A 490 3.17 -20.67 -8.49
N LEU A 491 3.60 -21.65 -7.72
CA LEU A 491 2.77 -22.55 -6.93
C LEU A 491 3.00 -22.28 -5.45
N THR A 492 1.94 -22.20 -4.66
CA THR A 492 2.00 -22.01 -3.21
C THR A 492 1.07 -22.97 -2.51
N ILE A 493 1.53 -23.58 -1.42
CA ILE A 493 0.74 -24.37 -0.47
C ILE A 493 0.81 -23.66 0.88
N SER A 494 -0.33 -23.50 1.54
CA SER A 494 -0.45 -22.80 2.82
C SER A 494 -1.14 -23.65 3.86
N ILE A 495 -0.68 -23.56 5.11
CA ILE A 495 -1.26 -24.19 6.30
C ILE A 495 -1.60 -23.08 7.28
N TYR A 496 -2.84 -23.04 7.73
CA TYR A 496 -3.35 -22.06 8.68
C TYR A 496 -3.71 -22.76 9.98
N TYR A 497 -3.10 -22.37 11.07
CA TYR A 497 -3.38 -22.88 12.40
C TYR A 497 -3.98 -21.79 13.29
N LEU A 498 -5.07 -22.10 13.99
CA LEU A 498 -5.72 -21.24 14.96
C LEU A 498 -5.95 -21.97 16.27
N LYS A 499 -5.43 -21.41 17.36
CA LYS A 499 -5.78 -21.78 18.73
C LYS A 499 -6.23 -20.53 19.46
N SER A 500 -7.43 -20.54 20.02
CA SER A 500 -7.93 -19.42 20.79
C SER A 500 -8.67 -19.86 22.05
N LYS A 501 -8.58 -19.03 23.08
CA LYS A 501 -9.33 -19.10 24.31
C LYS A 501 -10.11 -17.79 24.43
N ILE A 502 -11.42 -17.85 24.28
CA ILE A 502 -12.27 -16.68 24.13
C ILE A 502 -13.15 -16.57 25.36
N TYR A 503 -13.10 -15.40 26.01
CA TYR A 503 -14.02 -15.04 27.07
C TYR A 503 -15.32 -14.47 26.49
N ARG A 504 -16.44 -14.83 27.11
CA ARG A 504 -17.74 -14.20 26.87
C ARG A 504 -18.57 -14.13 28.17
N THR A 505 -19.49 -13.21 28.23
CA THR A 505 -20.52 -13.17 29.23
C THR A 505 -21.71 -14.00 28.76
N SER A 506 -22.25 -14.86 29.57
CA SER A 506 -23.49 -15.59 29.33
C SER A 506 -24.50 -15.26 30.43
N ASP A 507 -25.78 -15.24 30.03
CA ASP A 507 -26.86 -15.21 30.99
C ASP A 507 -26.91 -16.57 31.71
N ALA A 508 -26.94 -16.54 33.01
CA ALA A 508 -27.12 -17.71 33.87
C ALA A 508 -28.23 -17.42 34.85
N LEU A 509 -28.92 -18.46 35.27
CA LEU A 509 -29.85 -18.33 36.39
C LEU A 509 -29.06 -18.23 37.70
N SER A 510 -29.52 -17.38 38.64
CA SER A 510 -28.99 -17.33 40.01
C SER A 510 -29.10 -18.71 40.66
N LYS A 511 -28.31 -18.97 41.73
CA LYS A 511 -28.37 -20.26 42.43
C LYS A 511 -29.80 -20.65 42.85
N ASP A 512 -30.63 -19.66 43.10
CA ASP A 512 -32.04 -19.83 43.50
C ASP A 512 -33.01 -19.94 42.31
N LYS A 513 -32.50 -19.88 41.06
CA LYS A 513 -33.26 -19.88 39.80
C LYS A 513 -34.31 -18.79 39.68
N THR A 514 -34.18 -17.72 40.46
CA THR A 514 -35.14 -16.63 40.55
C THR A 514 -34.79 -15.42 39.71
N GLU A 515 -33.47 -15.21 39.44
CA GLU A 515 -32.98 -14.06 38.70
C GLU A 515 -31.97 -14.49 37.64
N SER A 516 -31.95 -13.78 36.50
CA SER A 516 -30.91 -13.92 35.50
C SER A 516 -29.66 -13.15 35.97
N VAL A 517 -28.54 -13.82 36.09
CA VAL A 517 -27.25 -13.23 36.47
C VAL A 517 -26.23 -13.45 35.35
N PHE A 518 -25.31 -12.52 35.19
CA PHE A 518 -24.22 -12.68 34.26
C PHE A 518 -23.15 -13.61 34.83
N ALA A 519 -22.63 -14.50 33.99
CA ALA A 519 -21.54 -15.39 34.36
C ALA A 519 -20.44 -15.38 33.32
N PRO A 520 -19.15 -15.40 33.74
CA PRO A 520 -18.05 -15.54 32.80
C PRO A 520 -18.00 -16.97 32.23
N GLN A 521 -17.83 -17.07 30.91
CA GLN A 521 -17.67 -18.33 30.21
C GLN A 521 -16.46 -18.24 29.29
N GLN A 522 -15.65 -19.32 29.22
CA GLN A 522 -14.53 -19.39 28.28
C GLN A 522 -14.73 -20.54 27.30
N THR A 523 -14.48 -20.29 26.03
CA THR A 523 -14.54 -21.28 24.95
C THR A 523 -13.18 -21.44 24.32
N ASN A 524 -12.74 -22.69 24.11
CA ASN A 524 -11.49 -23.01 23.44
C ASN A 524 -11.78 -23.46 22.00
N VAL A 525 -11.00 -22.94 21.06
CA VAL A 525 -11.02 -23.30 19.65
C VAL A 525 -9.62 -23.76 19.24
N ASN A 526 -9.53 -24.85 18.51
CA ASN A 526 -8.28 -25.37 17.96
C ASN A 526 -8.58 -25.99 16.58
N LYS A 527 -8.06 -25.38 15.52
CA LYS A 527 -8.37 -25.76 14.13
C LYS A 527 -7.18 -25.53 13.20
N THR A 528 -7.07 -26.38 12.16
CA THR A 528 -6.10 -26.29 11.08
C THR A 528 -6.82 -26.30 9.75
N TYR A 529 -6.36 -25.45 8.83
CA TYR A 529 -6.92 -25.32 7.49
C TYR A 529 -5.79 -25.30 6.45
N TYR A 530 -6.14 -25.56 5.20
CA TYR A 530 -5.20 -25.66 4.10
C TYR A 530 -5.63 -24.74 2.96
N GLY A 531 -4.66 -24.21 2.26
CA GLY A 531 -4.88 -23.40 1.07
C GLY A 531 -3.85 -23.69 0.00
N PHE A 532 -4.15 -23.34 -1.23
CA PHE A 532 -3.18 -23.37 -2.32
C PHE A 532 -3.46 -22.26 -3.33
N SER A 533 -2.42 -21.87 -4.06
CA SER A 533 -2.56 -20.97 -5.18
C SER A 533 -1.57 -21.29 -6.28
N GLU A 534 -1.99 -21.07 -7.51
CA GLU A 534 -1.15 -21.23 -8.70
C GLU A 534 -1.33 -20.05 -9.64
N GLY A 535 -0.22 -19.58 -10.19
CA GLY A 535 -0.19 -18.51 -11.16
C GLY A 535 0.73 -18.85 -12.32
N LEU A 536 0.27 -18.54 -13.53
CA LEU A 536 1.00 -18.69 -14.79
C LEU A 536 1.08 -17.34 -15.49
N SER A 537 2.24 -17.01 -16.05
CA SER A 537 2.36 -15.86 -16.93
C SER A 537 3.21 -16.20 -18.15
N TYR A 538 2.78 -15.71 -19.30
CA TYR A 538 3.47 -15.94 -20.56
C TYR A 538 3.54 -14.66 -21.40
N GLU A 539 4.73 -14.32 -21.90
CA GLU A 539 4.91 -13.21 -22.82
C GLU A 539 4.45 -13.64 -24.22
N LEU A 540 3.25 -13.19 -24.59
CA LEU A 540 2.62 -13.48 -25.90
C LEU A 540 3.39 -12.82 -27.03
N TRP A 541 3.68 -11.51 -26.87
CA TRP A 541 4.51 -10.70 -27.76
C TRP A 541 5.40 -9.79 -26.89
N LYS A 542 6.45 -9.27 -27.47
CA LYS A 542 7.35 -8.33 -26.78
C LYS A 542 6.56 -7.17 -26.17
N GLY A 543 6.59 -7.10 -24.83
CA GLY A 543 5.86 -6.10 -24.05
C GLY A 543 4.36 -6.35 -23.87
N VAL A 544 3.86 -7.56 -24.22
CA VAL A 544 2.49 -8.01 -23.92
C VAL A 544 2.54 -9.37 -23.24
N ARG A 545 1.98 -9.48 -22.06
CA ARG A 545 2.00 -10.69 -21.22
C ARG A 545 0.59 -11.07 -20.79
N GLY A 546 0.21 -12.32 -21.04
CA GLY A 546 -0.98 -12.95 -20.49
C GLY A 546 -0.70 -13.57 -19.14
N LYS A 547 -1.68 -13.53 -18.25
CA LYS A 547 -1.64 -14.09 -16.90
C LYS A 547 -2.92 -14.87 -16.63
N ILE A 548 -2.79 -15.99 -15.94
CA ILE A 548 -3.90 -16.72 -15.34
C ILE A 548 -3.49 -17.16 -13.95
N SER A 549 -4.41 -17.04 -13.00
CA SER A 549 -4.11 -17.48 -11.65
C SER A 549 -5.38 -17.99 -10.94
N PHE A 550 -5.19 -19.01 -10.10
CA PHE A 550 -6.23 -19.61 -9.28
C PHE A 550 -5.75 -19.69 -7.83
N SER A 551 -6.66 -19.50 -6.87
CA SER A 551 -6.38 -19.76 -5.45
C SER A 551 -7.58 -20.32 -4.71
N HIS A 552 -7.31 -21.19 -3.75
CA HIS A 552 -8.18 -21.63 -2.67
C HIS A 552 -7.56 -21.22 -1.36
N ASN A 553 -8.03 -20.12 -0.76
CA ASN A 553 -7.43 -19.53 0.43
C ASN A 553 -8.41 -19.48 1.59
N VAL A 554 -7.85 -19.45 2.80
CA VAL A 554 -8.60 -19.39 4.06
C VAL A 554 -8.19 -18.14 4.82
N ARG A 555 -9.16 -17.38 5.32
CA ARG A 555 -8.95 -16.28 6.25
C ARG A 555 -9.40 -16.67 7.65
N ILE A 556 -8.46 -16.71 8.56
CA ILE A 556 -8.74 -16.92 9.98
C ILE A 556 -9.39 -15.66 10.57
N PRO A 557 -10.46 -15.79 11.40
CA PRO A 557 -11.01 -14.66 12.13
C PRO A 557 -9.93 -13.98 12.99
N ASP A 558 -9.91 -12.66 13.03
CA ASP A 558 -8.95 -11.93 13.85
C ASP A 558 -9.42 -11.74 15.30
N THR A 559 -8.55 -11.13 16.11
CA THR A 559 -8.82 -10.89 17.54
C THR A 559 -10.06 -10.02 17.77
N GLY A 560 -10.27 -8.97 16.95
CA GLY A 560 -11.43 -8.09 17.08
C GLY A 560 -12.76 -8.79 16.70
N GLU A 561 -12.73 -9.73 15.75
CA GLU A 561 -13.89 -10.53 15.37
C GLU A 561 -14.22 -11.59 16.43
N LEU A 562 -13.18 -12.23 16.99
CA LEU A 562 -13.34 -13.28 17.99
C LEU A 562 -13.64 -12.74 19.41
N PHE A 563 -12.91 -11.69 19.81
CA PHE A 563 -12.97 -11.18 21.20
C PHE A 563 -14.02 -10.08 21.36
N GLY A 564 -14.43 -9.45 20.26
CA GLY A 564 -15.20 -8.22 20.32
C GLY A 564 -14.35 -7.03 20.81
N ASN A 565 -15.00 -6.00 21.29
CA ASN A 565 -14.32 -4.81 21.83
C ASN A 565 -14.68 -4.53 23.30
N GLY A 566 -15.25 -5.51 23.98
CA GLY A 566 -15.67 -5.36 25.38
C GLY A 566 -16.93 -4.52 25.61
N MET A 567 -17.45 -3.82 24.57
CA MET A 567 -18.49 -2.80 24.68
C MET A 567 -19.64 -3.02 23.69
N SER A 568 -19.52 -2.44 22.49
CA SER A 568 -20.56 -2.47 21.45
C SER A 568 -20.55 -3.74 20.61
N ILE A 569 -19.45 -4.53 20.68
CA ILE A 569 -19.30 -5.77 19.93
C ILE A 569 -19.10 -6.93 20.89
N LYS A 570 -20.02 -7.90 20.84
CA LYS A 570 -19.95 -9.14 21.64
C LYS A 570 -18.88 -10.08 21.10
N PRO A 571 -18.21 -10.88 21.95
CA PRO A 571 -17.34 -11.98 21.52
C PRO A 571 -18.08 -13.01 20.66
N SER A 572 -17.41 -13.50 19.61
CA SER A 572 -17.99 -14.47 18.65
C SER A 572 -17.19 -15.77 18.67
N VAL A 573 -17.61 -16.71 19.49
CA VAL A 573 -16.89 -17.98 19.75
C VAL A 573 -17.07 -19.05 18.68
N ASN A 574 -18.11 -18.94 17.85
CA ASN A 574 -18.47 -19.96 16.85
C ASN A 574 -18.09 -19.59 15.42
N LEU A 575 -17.33 -18.50 15.23
CA LEU A 575 -16.91 -18.09 13.88
C LEU A 575 -16.11 -19.20 13.19
N GLN A 576 -16.54 -19.51 11.97
CA GLN A 576 -15.78 -20.31 11.03
C GLN A 576 -14.90 -19.40 10.19
N PRO A 577 -13.71 -19.83 9.79
CA PRO A 577 -12.91 -19.11 8.82
C PRO A 577 -13.66 -18.89 7.50
N GLU A 578 -13.39 -17.79 6.87
CA GLU A 578 -13.84 -17.55 5.50
C GLU A 578 -12.99 -18.36 4.53
N VAL A 579 -13.62 -18.89 3.50
CA VAL A 579 -12.97 -19.66 2.43
C VAL A 579 -13.28 -19.00 1.11
N GLY A 580 -12.28 -18.72 0.30
CA GLY A 580 -12.41 -18.07 -1.01
C GLY A 580 -11.72 -18.83 -2.12
N ASP A 581 -12.44 -19.09 -3.20
CA ASP A 581 -11.95 -19.59 -4.47
C ASP A 581 -11.88 -18.42 -5.46
N ASN A 582 -10.69 -18.11 -5.99
CA ASN A 582 -10.46 -16.99 -6.89
C ASN A 582 -9.85 -17.46 -8.20
N LEU A 583 -10.41 -17.02 -9.31
CA LEU A 583 -9.85 -17.17 -10.66
C LEU A 583 -9.64 -15.80 -11.27
N ASN A 584 -8.43 -15.52 -11.76
CA ASN A 584 -8.11 -14.28 -12.47
C ASN A 584 -7.50 -14.60 -13.83
N ILE A 585 -7.93 -13.88 -14.86
CA ILE A 585 -7.36 -13.91 -16.22
C ILE A 585 -7.04 -12.47 -16.61
N GLY A 586 -5.77 -12.19 -16.88
CA GLY A 586 -5.32 -10.83 -17.14
C GLY A 586 -4.36 -10.69 -18.30
N VAL A 587 -4.28 -9.48 -18.81
CA VAL A 587 -3.29 -9.08 -19.82
C VAL A 587 -2.63 -7.79 -19.36
N ILE A 588 -1.30 -7.74 -19.46
CA ILE A 588 -0.53 -6.51 -19.28
C ILE A 588 0.20 -6.16 -20.57
N MET A 589 0.19 -4.90 -20.91
CA MET A 589 0.95 -4.33 -22.02
C MET A 589 1.78 -3.14 -21.54
N ASP A 590 3.03 -3.08 -21.96
CA ASP A 590 3.94 -1.95 -21.74
C ASP A 590 4.75 -1.72 -23.00
N LYS A 591 4.34 -0.75 -23.80
CA LYS A 591 5.01 -0.42 -25.07
C LYS A 591 5.39 1.05 -25.14
N ARG A 592 6.56 1.29 -25.69
CA ARG A 592 7.05 2.63 -26.01
C ARG A 592 6.88 2.90 -27.53
N ASN A 593 6.71 4.16 -27.85
CA ASN A 593 6.55 4.63 -29.24
C ASN A 593 5.43 3.88 -30.00
N LEU A 594 4.28 3.72 -29.35
CA LEU A 594 3.11 3.09 -29.95
C LEU A 594 2.15 4.17 -30.48
N LEU A 595 1.83 4.14 -31.77
CA LEU A 595 0.90 5.08 -32.43
C LEU A 595 1.22 6.57 -32.19
N GLY A 596 2.51 6.94 -32.14
CA GLY A 596 2.94 8.32 -31.85
C GLY A 596 2.97 8.71 -30.38
N LEU A 597 2.52 7.83 -29.47
CA LEU A 597 2.55 8.05 -28.04
C LEU A 597 3.91 7.60 -27.45
N THR A 598 4.43 8.35 -26.48
CA THR A 598 5.74 8.06 -25.88
C THR A 598 5.76 6.70 -25.17
N ARG A 599 4.69 6.36 -24.43
CA ARG A 599 4.52 5.08 -23.75
C ARG A 599 3.05 4.79 -23.47
N VAL A 600 2.65 3.55 -23.67
CA VAL A 600 1.33 3.04 -23.30
C VAL A 600 1.51 1.86 -22.36
N GLN A 601 0.90 1.94 -21.20
CA GLN A 601 0.79 0.86 -20.23
C GLN A 601 -0.69 0.53 -20.05
N TRP A 602 -1.04 -0.71 -20.28
CA TRP A 602 -2.41 -1.19 -20.14
C TRP A 602 -2.41 -2.49 -19.34
N GLU A 603 -3.25 -2.55 -18.34
CA GLU A 603 -3.50 -3.72 -17.51
C GLU A 603 -5.00 -3.98 -17.50
N THR A 604 -5.40 -5.24 -17.67
CA THR A 604 -6.81 -5.62 -17.58
C THR A 604 -6.93 -7.00 -16.95
N ASN A 605 -7.96 -7.20 -16.13
CA ASN A 605 -8.26 -8.47 -15.47
C ASN A 605 -9.75 -8.76 -15.55
N PHE A 606 -10.08 -10.01 -15.85
CA PHE A 606 -11.36 -10.63 -15.58
C PHE A 606 -11.19 -11.53 -14.37
N TYR A 607 -12.14 -11.46 -13.42
CA TYR A 607 -12.04 -12.26 -12.21
C TYR A 607 -13.39 -12.85 -11.81
N TYR A 608 -13.33 -14.05 -11.26
CA TYR A 608 -14.44 -14.72 -10.62
C TYR A 608 -14.01 -15.18 -9.24
N MET A 609 -14.82 -14.85 -8.22
CA MET A 609 -14.54 -15.19 -6.83
C MET A 609 -15.79 -15.84 -6.23
N TYR A 610 -15.59 -16.93 -5.48
CA TYR A 610 -16.64 -17.61 -4.74
C TYR A 610 -16.24 -17.72 -3.28
N MET A 611 -17.09 -17.18 -2.39
CA MET A 611 -16.80 -17.09 -0.96
C MET A 611 -17.80 -17.92 -0.16
N LYS A 612 -17.29 -18.57 0.90
CA LYS A 612 -18.09 -19.28 1.92
C LYS A 612 -17.78 -18.69 3.30
N ASN A 613 -18.78 -18.77 4.20
CA ASN A 613 -18.64 -18.35 5.60
C ASN A 613 -18.22 -16.89 5.77
N MET A 614 -18.66 -15.99 4.90
CA MET A 614 -18.31 -14.57 4.98
C MET A 614 -18.63 -13.99 6.36
N ILE A 615 -17.64 -13.48 7.06
CA ILE A 615 -17.81 -12.89 8.40
C ILE A 615 -18.33 -11.46 8.27
N ARG A 616 -19.46 -11.15 8.92
CA ARG A 616 -20.04 -9.82 8.95
C ARG A 616 -20.44 -9.42 10.36
N LEU A 617 -20.32 -8.12 10.64
CA LEU A 617 -20.88 -7.53 11.84
C LEU A 617 -22.40 -7.42 11.67
N PHE A 618 -23.13 -8.01 12.58
CA PHE A 618 -24.60 -8.04 12.61
C PHE A 618 -25.10 -7.34 13.88
N PRO A 619 -26.05 -6.40 13.77
CA PRO A 619 -26.66 -5.77 14.94
C PRO A 619 -27.50 -6.81 15.71
N ALA A 620 -27.19 -7.01 16.98
CA ALA A 620 -27.90 -7.95 17.86
C ALA A 620 -28.24 -7.21 19.16
N ASP A 621 -29.50 -6.94 19.38
CA ASP A 621 -29.99 -6.16 20.50
C ASP A 621 -29.28 -4.78 20.62
N ILE A 622 -28.75 -4.47 21.81
CA ILE A 622 -28.01 -3.24 22.08
C ILE A 622 -26.57 -3.29 21.56
N ARG A 623 -26.01 -4.50 21.34
CA ARG A 623 -24.64 -4.73 20.90
C ARG A 623 -24.60 -5.54 19.60
N SER A 624 -23.59 -5.30 18.78
CA SER A 624 -23.37 -6.07 17.55
C SER A 624 -22.58 -7.36 17.83
N ILE A 625 -22.66 -8.32 16.90
CA ILE A 625 -21.90 -9.58 16.95
C ILE A 625 -21.40 -9.92 15.55
N TYR A 626 -20.22 -10.49 15.42
CA TYR A 626 -19.77 -11.05 14.16
C TYR A 626 -20.38 -12.44 13.93
N ILE A 627 -20.93 -12.66 12.75
CA ILE A 627 -21.51 -13.94 12.35
C ILE A 627 -21.00 -14.33 10.96
N ASN A 628 -21.06 -15.63 10.65
CA ASN A 628 -20.83 -16.09 9.29
C ASN A 628 -22.12 -15.94 8.47
N LEU A 629 -22.05 -15.16 7.41
CA LEU A 629 -23.10 -15.05 6.41
C LEU A 629 -22.72 -15.90 5.21
N GLY A 630 -23.49 -16.92 4.93
CA GLY A 630 -23.62 -17.73 3.75
C GLY A 630 -22.50 -17.70 2.70
N LYS A 631 -22.92 -17.75 1.46
CA LYS A 631 -22.08 -17.90 0.26
C LYS A 631 -22.28 -16.68 -0.64
N THR A 632 -21.20 -16.18 -1.25
CA THR A 632 -21.31 -15.08 -2.23
C THR A 632 -20.49 -15.40 -3.46
N SER A 633 -20.89 -14.87 -4.61
CA SER A 633 -20.07 -14.87 -5.82
C SER A 633 -19.83 -13.45 -6.30
N THR A 634 -18.64 -13.20 -6.82
CA THR A 634 -18.25 -11.97 -7.49
C THR A 634 -17.79 -12.29 -8.89
N LEU A 635 -18.38 -11.64 -9.89
CA LEU A 635 -17.87 -11.62 -11.26
C LEU A 635 -17.48 -10.19 -11.58
N GLY A 636 -16.27 -9.98 -12.13
CA GLY A 636 -15.86 -8.62 -12.42
C GLY A 636 -14.80 -8.47 -13.50
N PHE A 637 -14.63 -7.22 -13.86
CA PHE A 637 -13.66 -6.74 -14.82
C PHE A 637 -13.04 -5.45 -14.32
N ASP A 638 -11.71 -5.36 -14.38
CA ASP A 638 -11.00 -4.11 -14.12
C ASP A 638 -9.99 -3.82 -15.23
N THR A 639 -9.78 -2.53 -15.51
CA THR A 639 -8.78 -2.07 -16.48
C THR A 639 -8.11 -0.79 -16.01
N ASP A 640 -6.81 -0.67 -16.27
CA ASP A 640 -5.95 0.47 -15.94
C ASP A 640 -5.12 0.84 -17.17
N LEU A 641 -5.39 2.00 -17.76
CA LEU A 641 -4.68 2.54 -18.91
C LEU A 641 -3.88 3.77 -18.47
N LYS A 642 -2.57 3.76 -18.68
CA LYS A 642 -1.65 4.87 -18.42
C LYS A 642 -0.91 5.21 -19.71
N VAL A 643 -0.94 6.47 -20.10
CA VAL A 643 -0.37 6.95 -21.36
C VAL A 643 0.53 8.14 -21.13
N ASP A 644 1.81 8.01 -21.44
CA ASP A 644 2.68 9.17 -21.64
C ASP A 644 2.45 9.63 -23.10
N ILE A 645 1.56 10.62 -23.30
CA ILE A 645 1.19 11.16 -24.62
C ILE A 645 2.43 11.81 -25.24
N THR A 646 3.09 12.65 -24.47
CA THR A 646 4.41 13.24 -24.73
C THR A 646 5.30 13.06 -23.51
N PRO A 647 6.60 13.39 -23.56
CA PRO A 647 7.43 13.38 -22.35
C PRO A 647 6.91 14.27 -21.22
N ASN A 648 6.07 15.25 -21.52
CA ASN A 648 5.54 16.25 -20.59
C ASN A 648 4.07 16.06 -20.24
N VAL A 649 3.32 15.25 -21.01
CA VAL A 649 1.88 15.05 -20.82
C VAL A 649 1.60 13.59 -20.52
N TYR A 650 1.05 13.35 -19.35
CA TYR A 650 0.62 12.05 -18.88
C TYR A 650 -0.90 12.04 -18.68
N ALA A 651 -1.55 10.98 -19.08
CA ALA A 651 -2.97 10.74 -18.81
C ALA A 651 -3.19 9.32 -18.30
N TYR A 652 -4.25 9.13 -17.52
CA TYR A 652 -4.66 7.80 -17.09
C TYR A 652 -6.18 7.67 -17.09
N PHE A 653 -6.62 6.42 -17.25
CA PHE A 653 -8.02 6.02 -17.10
C PHE A 653 -8.07 4.65 -16.45
N ASN A 654 -8.90 4.48 -15.43
CA ASN A 654 -9.20 3.16 -14.89
C ASN A 654 -10.70 2.97 -14.68
N LEU A 655 -11.14 1.74 -14.81
CA LEU A 655 -12.53 1.34 -14.73
C LEU A 655 -12.64 0.03 -13.97
N THR A 656 -13.67 -0.12 -13.15
CA THR A 656 -14.06 -1.38 -12.53
C THR A 656 -15.56 -1.60 -12.69
N LEU A 657 -15.90 -2.79 -13.15
CA LEU A 657 -17.25 -3.33 -13.23
C LEU A 657 -17.29 -4.60 -12.41
N GLN A 658 -18.28 -4.76 -11.54
CA GLN A 658 -18.40 -5.94 -10.69
C GLN A 658 -19.85 -6.24 -10.34
N ASP A 659 -20.18 -7.53 -10.29
CA ASP A 659 -21.47 -8.06 -9.87
C ASP A 659 -21.25 -9.03 -8.69
N ILE A 660 -21.77 -8.66 -7.52
CA ILE A 660 -21.58 -9.41 -6.28
C ILE A 660 -22.94 -9.87 -5.78
N ARG A 661 -23.16 -11.18 -5.72
CA ARG A 661 -24.44 -11.76 -5.37
C ARG A 661 -24.38 -12.70 -4.19
N ASP A 662 -25.47 -12.74 -3.42
CA ASP A 662 -25.71 -13.77 -2.41
C ASP A 662 -26.02 -15.11 -3.12
N ARG A 663 -25.29 -16.16 -2.75
CA ARG A 663 -25.46 -17.52 -3.28
C ARG A 663 -25.92 -18.51 -2.21
N GLN A 664 -26.31 -18.02 -1.05
CA GLN A 664 -26.90 -18.85 0.00
C GLN A 664 -28.37 -19.10 -0.29
N LYS A 665 -28.71 -20.34 -0.73
CA LYS A 665 -30.07 -20.70 -1.13
C LYS A 665 -31.02 -20.89 0.05
N TRP A 666 -30.52 -21.45 1.16
CA TRP A 666 -31.28 -21.79 2.34
C TRP A 666 -30.78 -21.00 3.56
N LEU A 667 -31.74 -20.54 4.42
CA LEU A 667 -31.38 -19.98 5.71
C LEU A 667 -30.72 -21.06 6.58
N ASN A 668 -29.61 -20.72 7.23
CA ASN A 668 -28.84 -21.62 8.10
C ASN A 668 -28.43 -22.96 7.48
N ASP A 669 -28.32 -23.04 6.13
CA ASP A 669 -28.11 -24.29 5.38
C ASP A 669 -29.21 -25.37 5.58
N GLU A 670 -30.33 -25.01 6.21
CA GLU A 670 -31.50 -25.89 6.41
C GLU A 670 -32.37 -25.93 5.14
N LYS A 671 -32.46 -27.11 4.53
CA LYS A 671 -33.26 -27.33 3.32
C LYS A 671 -34.73 -27.11 3.61
N GLY A 672 -35.39 -26.17 2.90
CA GLY A 672 -36.79 -25.85 3.06
C GLY A 672 -37.07 -24.46 3.65
N SER A 673 -36.04 -23.75 4.14
CA SER A 673 -36.14 -22.35 4.56
C SER A 673 -35.47 -21.46 3.51
N ASP A 674 -36.23 -20.93 2.56
CA ASP A 674 -35.71 -20.10 1.47
C ASP A 674 -35.07 -18.81 2.00
N ASN A 675 -33.88 -18.50 1.52
CA ASN A 675 -33.21 -17.25 1.81
C ASN A 675 -33.77 -16.12 0.93
N PRO A 676 -34.44 -15.10 1.49
CA PRO A 676 -35.03 -14.02 0.69
C PRO A 676 -34.00 -13.15 -0.03
N THR A 677 -32.70 -13.24 0.33
CA THR A 677 -31.62 -12.50 -0.32
C THR A 677 -30.89 -13.30 -1.40
N TYR A 678 -31.32 -14.57 -1.62
CA TYR A 678 -30.72 -15.41 -2.66
C TYR A 678 -30.73 -14.73 -4.03
N ASP A 679 -29.58 -14.75 -4.71
CA ASP A 679 -29.31 -14.15 -6.02
C ASP A 679 -29.47 -12.62 -6.09
N LYS A 680 -29.65 -11.94 -4.97
CA LYS A 680 -29.66 -10.47 -4.91
C LYS A 680 -28.26 -9.90 -4.76
N HIS A 681 -28.10 -8.65 -5.19
CA HIS A 681 -26.84 -7.92 -5.02
C HIS A 681 -26.51 -7.71 -3.54
N VAL A 682 -25.26 -7.95 -3.20
CA VAL A 682 -24.76 -7.69 -1.83
C VAL A 682 -24.72 -6.18 -1.60
N PRO A 683 -25.40 -5.66 -0.55
CA PRO A 683 -25.47 -4.22 -0.30
C PRO A 683 -24.11 -3.61 0.10
N ASN A 684 -24.03 -2.29 0.03
CA ASN A 684 -22.87 -1.47 0.38
C ASN A 684 -21.64 -1.64 -0.51
N ILE A 685 -21.79 -2.21 -1.71
CA ILE A 685 -20.69 -2.40 -2.65
C ILE A 685 -21.10 -1.82 -4.00
N PRO A 686 -20.41 -0.76 -4.48
CA PRO A 686 -20.69 -0.21 -5.81
C PRO A 686 -20.32 -1.21 -6.90
N SER A 687 -21.20 -1.38 -7.88
CA SER A 687 -20.97 -2.25 -9.03
C SER A 687 -20.16 -1.59 -10.16
N PHE A 688 -20.09 -0.27 -10.13
CA PHE A 688 -19.45 0.53 -11.18
C PHE A 688 -18.73 1.74 -10.60
N TYR A 689 -17.46 1.90 -10.97
CA TYR A 689 -16.68 3.10 -10.67
C TYR A 689 -15.53 3.27 -11.67
N TYR A 690 -15.15 4.53 -11.93
CA TYR A 690 -14.02 4.86 -12.79
C TYR A 690 -13.29 6.11 -12.30
N ASN A 691 -12.03 6.24 -12.70
CA ASN A 691 -11.25 7.43 -12.46
C ASN A 691 -10.44 7.77 -13.72
N TYR A 692 -10.25 9.04 -13.96
CA TYR A 692 -9.36 9.52 -15.01
C TYR A 692 -8.68 10.80 -14.59
N GLY A 693 -7.54 11.07 -15.20
CA GLY A 693 -6.81 12.29 -14.93
C GLY A 693 -5.77 12.59 -15.99
N MET A 694 -5.33 13.82 -15.96
CA MET A 694 -4.29 14.34 -16.86
C MET A 694 -3.30 15.19 -16.07
N GLU A 695 -2.05 15.06 -16.41
CA GLU A 695 -0.95 15.80 -15.80
C GLU A 695 -0.08 16.42 -16.90
N TYR A 696 0.19 17.70 -16.77
CA TYR A 696 1.26 18.38 -17.49
C TYR A 696 2.42 18.65 -16.53
N HIS A 697 3.61 18.21 -16.90
CA HIS A 697 4.80 18.48 -16.11
C HIS A 697 5.97 18.88 -17.02
N VAL A 698 6.78 19.79 -16.54
CA VAL A 698 7.95 20.29 -17.24
C VAL A 698 9.08 20.56 -16.26
N GLU A 699 10.29 20.14 -16.63
CA GLU A 699 11.50 20.49 -15.90
C GLU A 699 12.15 21.73 -16.51
N GLY A 700 12.66 22.63 -15.65
CA GLY A 700 13.42 23.79 -16.08
C GLY A 700 12.61 25.04 -16.38
N LEU A 701 11.31 25.09 -16.06
CA LEU A 701 10.47 26.28 -16.30
C LEU A 701 10.88 27.49 -15.45
N LEU A 702 11.09 27.31 -14.16
CA LEU A 702 11.48 28.36 -13.21
C LEU A 702 12.96 28.29 -12.78
N GLY A 703 13.65 27.17 -13.07
CA GLY A 703 15.05 26.95 -12.75
C GLY A 703 15.57 25.60 -13.22
N LYS A 704 16.88 25.46 -13.47
CA LYS A 704 17.49 24.18 -13.94
C LYS A 704 17.16 23.03 -13.01
N LYS A 705 16.59 21.93 -13.55
CA LYS A 705 16.17 20.72 -12.82
C LYS A 705 15.01 20.92 -11.83
N GLU A 706 14.26 22.00 -11.94
CA GLU A 706 13.08 22.25 -11.13
C GLU A 706 11.82 21.77 -11.85
N LEU A 707 10.95 21.06 -11.12
CA LEU A 707 9.74 20.47 -11.64
C LEU A 707 8.55 21.40 -11.41
N SER A 708 7.89 21.78 -12.50
CA SER A 708 6.56 22.40 -12.48
C SER A 708 5.53 21.36 -12.93
N ARG A 709 4.44 21.23 -12.21
CA ARG A 709 3.40 20.22 -12.49
C ARG A 709 2.03 20.80 -12.23
N VAL A 710 1.10 20.56 -13.16
CA VAL A 710 -0.34 20.82 -13.00
C VAL A 710 -1.07 19.53 -13.31
N TYR A 711 -2.08 19.18 -12.52
CA TYR A 711 -2.87 17.97 -12.74
C TYR A 711 -4.33 18.17 -12.41
N VAL A 712 -5.16 17.40 -13.08
CA VAL A 712 -6.60 17.28 -12.84
C VAL A 712 -6.93 15.80 -12.71
N ASP A 713 -7.65 15.45 -11.66
CA ASP A 713 -8.12 14.10 -11.38
C ASP A 713 -9.65 14.12 -11.19
N VAL A 714 -10.32 13.12 -11.74
CA VAL A 714 -11.77 12.92 -11.58
C VAL A 714 -12.02 11.50 -11.10
N SER A 715 -12.83 11.37 -10.05
CA SER A 715 -13.28 10.09 -9.52
C SER A 715 -14.81 10.03 -9.56
N HIS A 716 -15.33 8.96 -10.14
CA HIS A 716 -16.76 8.66 -10.20
C HIS A 716 -17.07 7.34 -9.52
N VAL A 717 -18.15 7.30 -8.75
CA VAL A 717 -18.74 6.07 -8.18
C VAL A 717 -20.21 6.08 -8.52
N GLY A 718 -20.69 5.05 -9.20
CA GLY A 718 -22.11 4.87 -9.48
C GLY A 718 -22.93 4.70 -8.20
N GLU A 719 -24.23 4.90 -8.31
CA GLU A 719 -25.15 4.65 -7.19
C GLU A 719 -25.14 3.16 -6.80
N PHE A 720 -25.41 2.87 -5.53
CA PHE A 720 -25.47 1.50 -5.02
C PHE A 720 -26.39 1.38 -3.80
N ASP A 721 -26.89 0.16 -3.56
CA ASP A 721 -27.81 -0.10 -2.47
C ASP A 721 -27.12 -0.12 -1.11
N TRP A 722 -27.68 0.55 -0.10
CA TRP A 722 -27.23 0.46 1.28
C TRP A 722 -27.74 -0.83 1.97
N GLY A 723 -28.98 -1.23 1.70
CA GLY A 723 -29.61 -2.43 2.26
C GLY A 723 -29.98 -3.44 1.19
N TRP A 724 -30.40 -4.63 1.61
CA TRP A 724 -30.89 -5.64 0.69
C TRP A 724 -32.11 -5.13 -0.09
N GLN A 725 -32.15 -5.37 -1.41
CA GLN A 725 -33.24 -5.02 -2.29
C GLN A 725 -34.47 -5.92 -2.05
N MET A 726 -35.17 -5.71 -0.94
CA MET A 726 -36.34 -6.51 -0.56
C MET A 726 -37.65 -6.02 -1.23
N SER A 727 -37.72 -4.73 -1.59
CA SER A 727 -38.91 -4.16 -2.22
C SER A 727 -38.76 -4.09 -3.73
N THR A 728 -39.81 -4.43 -4.46
CA THR A 728 -39.94 -4.24 -5.91
C THR A 728 -40.45 -2.85 -6.27
N LEU A 729 -40.93 -2.08 -5.29
CA LEU A 729 -41.48 -0.73 -5.51
C LEU A 729 -40.35 0.28 -5.68
N PRO A 730 -40.29 1.03 -6.82
CA PRO A 730 -39.17 1.96 -7.10
C PRO A 730 -38.99 3.04 -6.03
N ASP A 731 -40.07 3.58 -5.49
CA ASP A 731 -40.01 4.67 -4.50
C ASP A 731 -39.51 4.20 -3.13
N GLN A 732 -39.82 2.97 -2.74
CA GLN A 732 -39.27 2.37 -1.52
C GLN A 732 -37.78 2.04 -1.68
N ARG A 733 -37.39 1.60 -2.87
CA ARG A 733 -36.00 1.29 -3.20
C ARG A 733 -35.10 2.53 -3.17
N LYS A 734 -35.56 3.66 -3.75
CA LYS A 734 -34.83 4.94 -3.77
C LYS A 734 -34.44 5.44 -2.37
N LYS A 735 -35.19 5.11 -1.33
CA LYS A 735 -34.90 5.53 0.05
C LYS A 735 -33.64 4.88 0.65
N TRP A 736 -33.16 3.80 0.05
CA TRP A 736 -32.05 2.98 0.52
C TRP A 736 -30.88 2.95 -0.45
N ILE A 737 -30.80 3.91 -1.38
CA ILE A 737 -29.71 4.06 -2.32
C ILE A 737 -28.71 5.09 -1.82
N ILE A 738 -27.43 4.77 -1.90
CA ILE A 738 -26.33 5.72 -1.78
C ILE A 738 -26.15 6.34 -3.18
N PRO A 739 -26.32 7.66 -3.32
CA PRO A 739 -26.29 8.30 -4.62
C PRO A 739 -24.90 8.27 -5.27
N SER A 740 -24.82 8.44 -6.57
CA SER A 740 -23.57 8.55 -7.29
C SER A 740 -22.72 9.73 -6.79
N ASN A 741 -21.41 9.54 -6.76
CA ASN A 741 -20.45 10.55 -6.30
C ASN A 741 -19.50 10.94 -7.43
N ASP A 742 -19.27 12.24 -7.58
CA ASP A 742 -18.29 12.81 -8.49
C ASP A 742 -17.34 13.72 -7.71
N VAL A 743 -16.06 13.44 -7.73
CA VAL A 743 -15.03 14.26 -7.09
C VAL A 743 -14.06 14.76 -8.15
N PHE A 744 -13.99 16.08 -8.32
CA PHE A 744 -13.05 16.76 -9.20
C PHE A 744 -11.95 17.40 -8.35
N THR A 745 -10.69 17.11 -8.68
CA THR A 745 -9.52 17.62 -7.98
C THR A 745 -8.59 18.29 -8.96
N ILE A 746 -8.08 19.46 -8.60
CA ILE A 746 -7.03 20.17 -9.35
C ILE A 746 -5.87 20.44 -8.43
N GLY A 747 -4.65 20.27 -8.94
CA GLY A 747 -3.45 20.53 -8.17
C GLY A 747 -2.33 21.16 -8.98
N LEU A 748 -1.53 21.95 -8.26
CA LEU A 748 -0.32 22.60 -8.76
C LEU A 748 0.84 22.24 -7.85
N GLN A 749 1.98 21.91 -8.43
CA GLN A 749 3.22 21.67 -7.69
C GLN A 749 4.38 22.39 -8.37
N GLN A 750 5.17 23.10 -7.58
CA GLN A 750 6.43 23.71 -7.99
C GLN A 750 7.55 23.21 -7.07
N SER A 751 8.63 22.72 -7.67
CA SER A 751 9.86 22.43 -6.93
C SER A 751 10.89 23.55 -7.11
N PHE A 752 11.76 23.65 -6.12
CA PHE A 752 12.85 24.61 -6.05
C PHE A 752 14.10 23.89 -5.55
N TRP A 753 15.26 24.53 -5.74
CA TRP A 753 16.52 24.08 -5.18
C TRP A 753 16.86 22.63 -5.56
N HIS A 754 16.82 22.35 -6.85
CA HIS A 754 17.07 21.02 -7.42
C HIS A 754 16.13 19.92 -6.87
N ASN A 755 14.85 20.23 -6.72
CA ASN A 755 13.82 19.36 -6.14
C ASN A 755 13.97 19.05 -4.63
N ASN A 756 14.86 19.77 -3.91
CA ASN A 756 14.98 19.62 -2.46
C ASN A 756 13.82 20.28 -1.71
N VAL A 757 13.26 21.33 -2.27
CA VAL A 757 12.08 22.03 -1.75
C VAL A 757 10.94 21.89 -2.76
N SER A 758 9.73 21.61 -2.32
CA SER A 758 8.54 21.68 -3.16
C SER A 758 7.38 22.31 -2.42
N LEU A 759 6.63 23.13 -3.16
CA LEU A 759 5.38 23.73 -2.71
C LEU A 759 4.26 23.21 -3.60
N SER A 760 3.17 22.77 -3.01
CA SER A 760 1.98 22.29 -3.73
C SER A 760 0.69 22.85 -3.16
N PHE A 761 -0.24 23.09 -4.06
CA PHE A 761 -1.62 23.50 -3.75
C PHE A 761 -2.57 22.52 -4.44
N GLU A 762 -3.59 22.09 -3.73
CA GLU A 762 -4.60 21.19 -4.24
C GLU A 762 -5.98 21.64 -3.77
N VAL A 763 -6.96 21.57 -4.65
CA VAL A 763 -8.37 21.75 -4.32
C VAL A 763 -9.11 20.48 -4.70
N GLU A 764 -9.58 19.76 -3.69
CA GLU A 764 -10.40 18.57 -3.83
C GLU A 764 -11.88 18.95 -3.76
N ASN A 765 -12.72 18.26 -4.56
CA ASN A 765 -14.16 18.54 -4.66
C ASN A 765 -14.44 20.02 -5.03
N ILE A 766 -13.86 20.47 -6.14
CA ILE A 766 -13.89 21.90 -6.55
C ILE A 766 -15.32 22.46 -6.70
N PHE A 767 -16.30 21.60 -7.00
CA PHE A 767 -17.70 21.99 -7.16
C PHE A 767 -18.50 21.97 -5.86
N ASP A 768 -17.87 21.63 -4.73
CA ASP A 768 -18.48 21.56 -3.40
C ASP A 768 -19.74 20.66 -3.34
N LYS A 769 -19.74 19.57 -4.13
CA LYS A 769 -20.82 18.59 -4.10
C LYS A 769 -20.85 17.86 -2.77
N GLU A 770 -22.03 17.62 -2.24
CA GLU A 770 -22.23 16.76 -1.09
C GLU A 770 -22.17 15.30 -1.54
N ASN A 771 -21.10 14.60 -1.17
CA ASN A 771 -20.80 13.25 -1.60
C ASN A 771 -21.00 12.26 -0.42
N TYR A 772 -21.44 11.04 -0.74
CA TYR A 772 -21.71 9.99 0.23
C TYR A 772 -21.01 8.70 -0.19
N MET A 773 -20.28 8.07 0.73
CA MET A 773 -19.72 6.73 0.54
C MET A 773 -20.29 5.71 1.52
N GLU A 774 -21.06 6.19 2.50
CA GLU A 774 -21.84 5.43 3.46
C GLU A 774 -23.22 6.07 3.56
N PHE A 775 -24.25 5.30 3.89
CA PHE A 775 -25.62 5.78 3.94
C PHE A 775 -25.78 6.88 4.98
N LYS A 776 -26.29 8.02 4.53
CA LYS A 776 -26.50 9.23 5.35
C LYS A 776 -25.24 9.76 6.05
N MET A 777 -24.04 9.42 5.58
CA MET A 777 -22.78 9.96 6.08
C MET A 777 -22.13 10.85 5.02
N PRO A 778 -22.39 12.15 5.01
CA PRO A 778 -21.79 13.05 4.04
C PRO A 778 -20.29 13.21 4.31
N LEU A 779 -19.52 13.19 3.22
CA LEU A 779 -18.08 13.47 3.24
C LEU A 779 -17.82 14.98 3.35
N GLN A 780 -16.55 15.32 3.56
CA GLN A 780 -16.09 16.70 3.52
C GLN A 780 -16.44 17.34 2.18
N GLY A 781 -16.91 18.58 2.20
CA GLY A 781 -17.11 19.42 1.01
C GLY A 781 -15.78 19.83 0.38
N ARG A 782 -15.75 20.99 -0.30
CA ARG A 782 -14.53 21.52 -0.93
C ARG A 782 -13.39 21.63 0.08
N THR A 783 -12.25 21.02 -0.26
CA THR A 783 -11.08 20.97 0.61
C THR A 783 -9.89 21.62 -0.08
N PHE A 784 -9.33 22.66 0.52
CA PHE A 784 -8.10 23.31 0.09
C PHE A 784 -6.93 22.70 0.86
N LYS A 785 -5.85 22.36 0.16
CA LYS A 785 -4.64 21.79 0.73
C LYS A 785 -3.42 22.60 0.25
N ALA A 786 -2.50 22.91 1.15
CA ALA A 786 -1.20 23.51 0.86
C ALA A 786 -0.11 22.69 1.54
N LYS A 787 0.93 22.30 0.81
CA LYS A 787 1.99 21.43 1.31
C LYS A 787 3.35 22.01 0.98
N LEU A 788 4.19 22.17 1.99
CA LEU A 788 5.62 22.49 1.89
C LEU A 788 6.40 21.22 2.23
N ARG A 789 7.32 20.84 1.35
CA ARG A 789 8.23 19.72 1.54
C ARG A 789 9.68 20.19 1.37
N PHE A 790 10.53 19.75 2.28
CA PHE A 790 11.97 19.96 2.28
C PHE A 790 12.67 18.62 2.49
N ASN A 791 13.62 18.25 1.62
CA ASN A 791 14.42 17.03 1.74
C ASN A 791 15.86 17.29 1.30
N LEU A 792 16.80 17.04 2.19
CA LEU A 792 18.23 17.03 1.89
C LEU A 792 18.76 15.60 1.93
N PHE A 793 19.41 15.20 0.85
CA PHE A 793 20.13 13.93 0.73
C PHE A 793 21.62 14.21 0.58
N ARG A 794 22.44 13.47 1.32
CA ARG A 794 23.90 13.49 1.17
C ARG A 794 24.37 12.10 0.80
N ASP A 795 24.68 11.89 -0.49
CA ASP A 795 25.33 10.66 -0.93
C ASP A 795 26.82 10.67 -0.55
N LYS A 796 27.24 9.74 0.31
CA LYS A 796 28.65 9.55 0.67
C LYS A 796 29.44 8.66 -0.29
N VAL A 797 28.81 8.10 -1.33
CA VAL A 797 29.43 7.08 -2.22
C VAL A 797 30.19 7.72 -3.39
N SER A 798 30.03 8.98 -3.68
CA SER A 798 30.86 9.71 -4.61
C SER A 798 31.71 10.74 -3.85
N GLY A 799 33.01 10.50 -3.72
CA GLY A 799 33.99 11.50 -3.30
C GLY A 799 34.09 12.65 -4.33
N GLY A 800 32.97 13.34 -4.56
CA GLY A 800 32.82 14.46 -5.46
C GLY A 800 32.14 15.61 -4.74
N ALA A 801 32.73 16.77 -4.84
CA ALA A 801 32.37 18.00 -4.18
C ALA A 801 30.88 18.27 -4.02
N MET A 802 30.53 18.85 -2.88
CA MET A 802 29.24 19.52 -2.67
C MET A 802 28.94 20.42 -3.87
N SER A 803 27.88 20.13 -4.61
CA SER A 803 27.19 21.16 -5.38
C SER A 803 26.16 21.81 -4.45
N MET A 804 26.53 22.94 -3.89
CA MET A 804 25.60 23.91 -3.31
C MET A 804 24.63 24.40 -4.38
#